data_debb4a93a98e8992eee9ef84808b5840
#
_entry.id   debb4a93a98e8992eee9ef84808b5840
#
_cell.length_a   1.000
_cell.length_b   1.000
_cell.length_c   1.000
_cell.angle_alpha   90.00
_cell.angle_beta   90.00
_cell.angle_gamma   90.00
#
_symmetry.space_group_name_H-M   'P 1'
#
loop_
_entity.id
_entity.type
_entity.pdbx_description
1 polymer ?
#
loop_
_entity_poly.entity_id
_entity_poly.type
_entity_poly.pdbx_seq_one_letter_code
_entity_poly.pdbx_strand_id
1 'polypeptide(L)'
;MGIRAAWYVNWDKRSLLSLKRNISHINLLMGEWLFINPKTGALNTQVDKKALRLAQKAGVPVMAMLTNNYGEDFRSEAIGRIMKDAGKRKLFTEKLLAACRKYNFCGINIDLEDLQLNDNALLTTFVSELSAVFHKEGLYVTQDVAPFNEDYDMEQLAKYNDYLFLMAYDEHNSASKPGDVCSQQFVERATDWAARNIPNGKLVLGLAAYGYDWCEEKQGETVTFNQAVASALSAGAPIDFNEDSYNLNFSYIDDNNKLHQVYLTDAATSYNIMRFGAEYHLAGFSVWRLGTEDSRIWNFYGKDMSYENTSNWNLQKLLQIRSLDDVNFVGNGEVLQVESEPQPGYISIVKDKDDGLVANEIYRKLPSNYTVTKIGHCHAKDLVITFDDGPDSKWTPQVLSILKEHHVPAAFFMVGLQMEKNLPLVRKVYEAGHTIGNHTFTHHNVIENSDDRTYAELKLTRMLIESITGHSTILFRAPYNADSDPTQHEEIEPMILASRRNYLMVGESIDPNDWKPGVTADQIYQRVTDGVHHEDGHIILLHDAGGVTRKATIQALPRIITTLQKEGYRFISLEEYLGMKRETLMPTIQKGKAYYAMQMNLTLAEFIYHLSDFITALFLVFLVLGFMRLIFMYGLVIKEKRIERRRNYDNLGKENMPKVSIIVPAYNEEVNVVNTIYNLIEQDYPLFDIVAVDDGSKDRTLARLKEKFGNHPKVAIFTKPNGGKAAALNFGLSHTDADFVVCIDADTQLRHDALSKLMRHFAADKEKRVGAVAGNVKVGNCRNMLTNWQAIEYITSQNFDRMAYSAINAITVVPGAIGAFRKEAMEKAGYFTTDTLAEDCDLTMRIIEAGYVIENENHAVAMTEAPENIRQFVKQRTRWCFGVMQTFWKHRRNLFRSRYKGFGLWALPNMLVFQYIIPTFSPIADVLMLAGLFSGNAWQIFIYYLIFLIVDASVSIMAFIVERESLWTLLWIIPQRFFYRWIMYYVIFKSYFKAIKGELQQWGVLKRTGNVKI
;
A
#
# COMPACT_ATOMS: atom_id res chain seq x y z
N MET A 1 -23.58 29.62 -27.32
CA MET A 1 -24.25 28.53 -26.56
C MET A 1 -24.77 29.14 -25.28
N GLY A 2 -26.08 28.97 -25.00
CA GLY A 2 -26.72 29.51 -23.80
C GLY A 2 -26.30 28.81 -22.50
N ILE A 3 -26.86 29.30 -21.40
CA ILE A 3 -26.71 28.72 -20.06
C ILE A 3 -27.32 27.32 -20.02
N ARG A 4 -26.61 26.38 -19.46
CA ARG A 4 -27.03 25.00 -19.17
C ARG A 4 -26.76 24.72 -17.71
N ALA A 5 -27.63 25.18 -16.85
CA ALA A 5 -27.48 25.06 -15.43
C ALA A 5 -28.15 23.78 -14.89
N ALA A 6 -27.63 23.23 -13.81
CA ALA A 6 -28.30 22.19 -13.05
C ALA A 6 -28.08 22.40 -11.55
N TRP A 7 -29.11 22.11 -10.78
CA TRP A 7 -29.18 22.30 -9.34
C TRP A 7 -28.70 21.08 -8.62
N TYR A 8 -27.78 21.26 -7.68
CA TYR A 8 -27.20 20.23 -6.84
C TYR A 8 -27.60 20.42 -5.38
N VAL A 9 -28.08 19.38 -4.75
CA VAL A 9 -28.47 19.37 -3.33
C VAL A 9 -27.66 18.35 -2.54
N ASN A 10 -27.32 18.65 -1.27
CA ASN A 10 -26.50 17.77 -0.42
C ASN A 10 -27.31 16.67 0.27
N TRP A 11 -28.60 16.91 0.48
CA TRP A 11 -29.49 16.04 1.23
C TRP A 11 -30.02 14.84 0.43
N ASP A 12 -29.78 14.82 -0.89
CA ASP A 12 -30.11 13.68 -1.75
C ASP A 12 -28.85 13.13 -2.42
N LYS A 13 -28.46 11.89 -2.07
CA LYS A 13 -27.30 11.22 -2.65
C LYS A 13 -27.37 11.06 -4.17
N ARG A 14 -28.59 10.96 -4.74
CA ARG A 14 -28.83 10.84 -6.18
C ARG A 14 -28.31 12.06 -6.94
N SER A 15 -28.31 13.24 -6.30
CA SER A 15 -27.78 14.47 -6.91
C SER A 15 -26.29 14.37 -7.27
N LEU A 16 -25.46 13.78 -6.38
CA LEU A 16 -24.03 13.56 -6.68
C LEU A 16 -23.82 12.54 -7.79
N LEU A 17 -24.65 11.52 -7.87
CA LEU A 17 -24.54 10.47 -8.89
C LEU A 17 -24.92 11.02 -10.26
N SER A 18 -26.06 11.74 -10.33
CA SER A 18 -26.45 12.43 -11.57
C SER A 18 -25.39 13.41 -12.02
N LEU A 19 -24.80 14.19 -11.10
CA LEU A 19 -23.68 15.09 -11.42
C LEU A 19 -22.48 14.34 -12.00
N LYS A 20 -22.06 13.23 -11.41
CA LYS A 20 -20.94 12.42 -11.92
C LYS A 20 -21.17 11.94 -13.35
N ARG A 21 -22.39 11.49 -13.66
CA ARG A 21 -22.76 10.97 -14.96
C ARG A 21 -22.90 12.06 -16.02
N ASN A 22 -23.43 13.24 -15.65
CA ASN A 22 -23.95 14.22 -16.59
C ASN A 22 -23.22 15.55 -16.60
N ILE A 23 -22.12 15.69 -15.85
CA ILE A 23 -21.37 16.93 -15.71
C ILE A 23 -20.90 17.53 -17.04
N SER A 24 -20.67 16.71 -18.05
CA SER A 24 -20.28 17.17 -19.41
C SER A 24 -21.41 17.86 -20.19
N HIS A 25 -22.65 17.68 -19.75
CA HIS A 25 -23.83 18.30 -20.39
C HIS A 25 -24.14 19.69 -19.85
N ILE A 26 -23.60 20.07 -18.72
CA ILE A 26 -23.82 21.36 -18.06
C ILE A 26 -22.63 22.29 -18.23
N ASN A 27 -22.86 23.59 -18.17
CA ASN A 27 -21.83 24.62 -18.14
C ASN A 27 -21.90 25.53 -16.90
N LEU A 28 -22.85 25.25 -16.00
CA LEU A 28 -22.99 25.92 -14.72
C LEU A 28 -23.60 24.96 -13.69
N LEU A 29 -22.90 24.76 -12.56
CA LEU A 29 -23.42 24.00 -11.43
C LEU A 29 -23.97 24.96 -10.36
N MET A 30 -25.21 24.79 -9.95
CA MET A 30 -25.88 25.59 -8.94
C MET A 30 -25.94 24.77 -7.65
N GLY A 31 -25.14 25.10 -6.62
CA GLY A 31 -25.11 24.33 -5.37
C GLY A 31 -25.95 24.96 -4.27
N GLU A 32 -26.92 24.21 -3.72
CA GLU A 32 -27.72 24.63 -2.56
C GLU A 32 -26.87 24.51 -1.27
N TRP A 33 -26.01 25.52 -1.06
CA TRP A 33 -24.98 25.43 -0.02
C TRP A 33 -24.95 26.58 0.98
N LEU A 34 -25.71 27.64 0.75
CA LEU A 34 -25.74 28.82 1.62
C LEU A 34 -27.14 28.99 2.21
N PHE A 35 -27.29 28.76 3.51
CA PHE A 35 -28.57 28.78 4.21
C PHE A 35 -28.63 29.95 5.21
N ILE A 36 -29.76 30.56 5.32
CA ILE A 36 -30.01 31.63 6.32
C ILE A 36 -30.62 30.99 7.57
N ASN A 37 -29.94 31.10 8.69
CA ASN A 37 -30.49 30.65 9.96
C ASN A 37 -31.72 31.51 10.35
N PRO A 38 -32.92 30.94 10.48
CA PRO A 38 -34.14 31.73 10.63
C PRO A 38 -34.21 32.51 11.96
N LYS A 39 -33.54 32.04 13.01
CA LYS A 39 -33.54 32.70 14.34
C LYS A 39 -32.49 33.81 14.40
N THR A 40 -31.26 33.53 13.94
CA THR A 40 -30.13 34.46 14.13
C THR A 40 -29.81 35.32 12.91
N GLY A 41 -30.24 34.96 11.70
CA GLY A 41 -29.82 35.55 10.44
C GLY A 41 -28.37 35.25 10.06
N ALA A 42 -27.73 34.27 10.74
CA ALA A 42 -26.37 33.87 10.41
C ALA A 42 -26.34 33.07 9.12
N LEU A 43 -25.31 33.29 8.30
CA LEU A 43 -25.03 32.47 7.12
C LEU A 43 -24.45 31.12 7.56
N ASN A 44 -25.14 30.06 7.24
CA ASN A 44 -24.68 28.67 7.39
C ASN A 44 -24.23 28.16 6.03
N THR A 45 -23.02 27.61 5.96
CA THR A 45 -22.38 27.15 4.71
C THR A 45 -22.20 25.64 4.75
N GLN A 46 -22.82 24.91 3.82
CA GLN A 46 -22.83 23.45 3.76
C GLN A 46 -22.32 22.96 2.39
N VAL A 47 -21.06 23.25 2.07
CA VAL A 47 -20.47 22.88 0.77
C VAL A 47 -20.10 21.41 0.71
N ASP A 48 -20.66 20.70 -0.28
CA ASP A 48 -20.17 19.36 -0.62
C ASP A 48 -18.84 19.43 -1.37
N LYS A 49 -17.78 19.02 -0.67
CA LYS A 49 -16.41 19.05 -1.22
C LYS A 49 -16.21 18.05 -2.37
N LYS A 50 -17.02 16.97 -2.45
CA LYS A 50 -16.93 15.98 -3.52
C LYS A 50 -17.50 16.57 -4.81
N ALA A 51 -18.70 17.13 -4.74
CA ALA A 51 -19.36 17.80 -5.87
C ALA A 51 -18.52 18.98 -6.37
N LEU A 52 -18.02 19.83 -5.46
CA LEU A 52 -17.17 20.97 -5.82
C LEU A 52 -15.89 20.54 -6.55
N ARG A 53 -15.19 19.53 -6.05
CA ARG A 53 -13.98 18.99 -6.71
C ARG A 53 -14.28 18.41 -8.08
N LEU A 54 -15.42 17.72 -8.22
CA LEU A 54 -15.84 17.14 -9.48
C LEU A 54 -16.08 18.23 -10.53
N ALA A 55 -16.80 19.30 -10.18
CA ALA A 55 -17.04 20.44 -11.05
C ALA A 55 -15.74 21.15 -11.44
N GLN A 56 -14.86 21.43 -10.47
CA GLN A 56 -13.55 22.04 -10.72
C GLN A 56 -12.68 21.19 -11.66
N LYS A 57 -12.66 19.88 -11.46
CA LYS A 57 -11.92 18.96 -12.35
C LYS A 57 -12.47 18.94 -13.76
N ALA A 58 -13.77 19.06 -13.91
CA ALA A 58 -14.44 19.14 -15.21
C ALA A 58 -14.38 20.54 -15.87
N GLY A 59 -13.88 21.55 -15.15
CA GLY A 59 -13.84 22.92 -15.65
C GLY A 59 -15.22 23.61 -15.68
N VAL A 60 -16.20 23.10 -14.92
CA VAL A 60 -17.55 23.65 -14.83
C VAL A 60 -17.59 24.71 -13.71
N PRO A 61 -17.92 25.98 -14.01
CA PRO A 61 -18.12 27.00 -12.99
C PRO A 61 -19.18 26.59 -11.98
N VAL A 62 -18.96 26.98 -10.75
CA VAL A 62 -19.87 26.67 -9.63
C VAL A 62 -20.40 27.95 -9.03
N MET A 63 -21.70 28.08 -8.91
CA MET A 63 -22.42 29.15 -8.25
C MET A 63 -23.11 28.62 -6.99
N ALA A 64 -22.98 29.31 -5.88
CA ALA A 64 -23.64 28.90 -4.66
C ALA A 64 -25.03 29.54 -4.56
N MET A 65 -26.04 28.72 -4.30
CA MET A 65 -27.40 29.17 -4.05
C MET A 65 -27.53 29.60 -2.58
N LEU A 66 -28.04 30.79 -2.37
CA LEU A 66 -28.44 31.35 -1.06
C LEU A 66 -29.93 31.14 -0.90
N THR A 67 -30.34 30.36 0.05
CA THR A 67 -31.77 30.13 0.30
C THR A 67 -32.17 30.45 1.73
N ASN A 68 -33.44 30.84 1.90
CA ASN A 68 -34.09 30.96 3.20
C ASN A 68 -34.90 29.72 3.60
N ASN A 69 -34.71 28.62 2.87
CA ASN A 69 -35.24 27.31 3.23
C ASN A 69 -34.63 26.83 4.56
N TYR A 70 -35.46 26.26 5.44
CA TYR A 70 -35.03 25.67 6.69
C TYR A 70 -35.92 24.48 7.05
N GLY A 71 -35.43 23.32 6.84
CA GLY A 71 -36.21 22.09 6.94
C GLY A 71 -37.06 21.91 5.67
N GLU A 72 -38.38 21.94 5.81
CA GLU A 72 -39.29 21.79 4.66
C GLU A 72 -40.01 23.09 4.31
N ASP A 73 -39.70 24.20 5.03
CA ASP A 73 -40.38 25.48 4.88
C ASP A 73 -39.42 26.64 4.56
N PHE A 74 -39.89 27.61 3.78
CA PHE A 74 -39.20 28.89 3.62
C PHE A 74 -39.48 29.82 4.80
N ARG A 75 -38.44 30.40 5.36
CA ARG A 75 -38.53 31.27 6.55
C ARG A 75 -38.02 32.66 6.27
N SER A 76 -38.93 33.64 6.18
CA SER A 76 -38.62 34.99 5.75
C SER A 76 -38.21 35.96 6.89
N GLU A 77 -38.45 35.63 8.16
CA GLU A 77 -38.27 36.58 9.27
C GLU A 77 -36.83 37.09 9.44
N ALA A 78 -35.84 36.21 9.27
CA ALA A 78 -34.45 36.61 9.44
C ALA A 78 -33.94 37.44 8.27
N ILE A 79 -34.22 37.03 7.05
CA ILE A 79 -33.81 37.76 5.85
C ILE A 79 -34.56 39.10 5.77
N GLY A 80 -35.83 39.15 6.16
CA GLY A 80 -36.58 40.38 6.24
C GLY A 80 -35.99 41.42 7.21
N ARG A 81 -35.46 40.98 8.38
CA ARG A 81 -34.70 41.87 9.29
C ARG A 81 -33.36 42.30 8.72
N ILE A 82 -32.72 41.49 7.89
CA ILE A 82 -31.48 41.87 7.19
C ILE A 82 -31.81 42.92 6.13
N MET A 83 -32.81 42.69 5.30
CA MET A 83 -33.18 43.60 4.20
C MET A 83 -33.58 44.99 4.71
N LYS A 84 -34.25 45.13 5.87
CA LYS A 84 -34.65 46.39 6.45
C LYS A 84 -33.54 47.29 6.99
N ASP A 85 -32.36 46.72 7.26
CA ASP A 85 -31.23 47.40 7.91
C ASP A 85 -30.01 47.47 7.00
N ALA A 86 -29.57 48.67 6.61
CA ALA A 86 -28.46 48.89 5.70
C ALA A 86 -27.12 48.31 6.25
N GLY A 87 -26.88 48.39 7.57
CA GLY A 87 -25.68 47.86 8.21
C GLY A 87 -25.65 46.34 8.17
N LYS A 88 -26.81 45.68 8.40
CA LYS A 88 -26.96 44.23 8.31
C LYS A 88 -26.81 43.76 6.87
N ARG A 89 -27.43 44.47 5.89
CA ARG A 89 -27.27 44.14 4.48
C ARG A 89 -25.78 44.13 4.08
N LYS A 90 -25.05 45.18 4.46
CA LYS A 90 -23.61 45.29 4.18
C LYS A 90 -22.82 44.13 4.81
N LEU A 91 -23.00 43.88 6.10
CA LEU A 91 -22.31 42.81 6.82
C LEU A 91 -22.64 41.43 6.23
N PHE A 92 -23.88 41.21 5.82
CA PHE A 92 -24.32 39.95 5.21
C PHE A 92 -23.69 39.77 3.83
N THR A 93 -23.68 40.84 3.00
CA THR A 93 -22.99 40.83 1.69
C THR A 93 -21.49 40.52 1.82
N GLU A 94 -20.81 41.10 2.84
CA GLU A 94 -19.40 40.77 3.08
C GLU A 94 -19.17 39.30 3.44
N LYS A 95 -20.07 38.66 4.20
CA LYS A 95 -20.02 37.22 4.50
C LYS A 95 -20.23 36.35 3.26
N LEU A 96 -21.18 36.71 2.41
CA LEU A 96 -21.42 36.02 1.14
C LEU A 96 -20.21 36.11 0.24
N LEU A 97 -19.61 37.31 0.09
CA LEU A 97 -18.38 37.49 -0.66
C LEU A 97 -17.21 36.67 -0.12
N ALA A 98 -17.06 36.60 1.22
CA ALA A 98 -16.05 35.79 1.86
C ALA A 98 -16.24 34.27 1.56
N ALA A 99 -17.49 33.81 1.51
CA ALA A 99 -17.79 32.43 1.13
C ALA A 99 -17.41 32.14 -0.34
N CYS A 100 -17.77 33.06 -1.26
CA CYS A 100 -17.41 32.93 -2.68
C CYS A 100 -15.89 32.84 -2.89
N ARG A 101 -15.13 33.73 -2.22
CA ARG A 101 -13.66 33.72 -2.28
C ARG A 101 -13.05 32.43 -1.72
N LYS A 102 -13.59 31.96 -0.58
CA LYS A 102 -13.10 30.76 0.10
C LYS A 102 -13.21 29.48 -0.76
N TYR A 103 -14.30 29.35 -1.49
CA TYR A 103 -14.60 28.14 -2.26
C TYR A 103 -14.40 28.33 -3.78
N ASN A 104 -13.98 29.52 -4.20
CA ASN A 104 -13.79 29.89 -5.62
C ASN A 104 -15.07 29.73 -6.45
N PHE A 105 -16.20 30.23 -5.93
CA PHE A 105 -17.45 30.27 -6.69
C PHE A 105 -17.40 31.40 -7.72
N CYS A 106 -18.05 31.16 -8.87
CA CYS A 106 -18.15 32.19 -9.92
C CYS A 106 -19.17 33.30 -9.58
N GLY A 107 -19.98 33.10 -8.55
CA GLY A 107 -21.00 34.05 -8.14
C GLY A 107 -21.95 33.43 -7.11
N ILE A 108 -23.08 34.09 -6.93
CA ILE A 108 -24.15 33.68 -6.04
C ILE A 108 -25.49 33.71 -6.78
N ASN A 109 -26.30 32.67 -6.50
CA ASN A 109 -27.70 32.66 -6.87
C ASN A 109 -28.57 32.96 -5.64
N ILE A 110 -29.58 33.79 -5.79
CA ILE A 110 -30.48 34.21 -4.72
C ILE A 110 -31.80 33.49 -4.90
N ASP A 111 -32.08 32.55 -3.98
CA ASP A 111 -33.34 31.81 -3.88
C ASP A 111 -34.02 32.17 -2.57
N LEU A 112 -34.81 33.22 -2.60
CA LEU A 112 -35.54 33.77 -1.44
C LEU A 112 -37.02 33.74 -1.74
N GLU A 113 -37.70 32.77 -1.14
CA GLU A 113 -39.13 32.54 -1.35
C GLU A 113 -39.96 32.85 -0.13
N ASP A 114 -41.27 33.02 -0.32
CA ASP A 114 -42.26 33.27 0.72
C ASP A 114 -41.87 34.49 1.61
N LEU A 115 -41.39 35.54 0.99
CA LEU A 115 -40.84 36.68 1.71
C LEU A 115 -41.89 37.48 2.51
N GLN A 116 -43.15 37.43 2.08
CA GLN A 116 -44.28 38.13 2.70
C GLN A 116 -43.95 39.64 2.95
N LEU A 117 -43.27 40.23 1.97
CA LEU A 117 -42.86 41.63 2.03
C LEU A 117 -44.04 42.54 1.64
N ASN A 118 -44.37 43.50 2.48
CA ASN A 118 -45.32 44.54 2.11
C ASN A 118 -44.74 45.54 1.09
N ASP A 119 -43.44 45.44 0.76
CA ASP A 119 -42.71 46.30 -0.14
C ASP A 119 -41.56 45.52 -0.80
N ASN A 120 -41.74 45.19 -2.08
CA ASN A 120 -40.76 44.53 -2.89
C ASN A 120 -39.49 45.35 -3.18
N ALA A 121 -39.52 46.66 -2.90
CA ALA A 121 -38.35 47.55 -2.98
C ALA A 121 -37.24 47.13 -2.03
N LEU A 122 -37.56 46.45 -0.89
CA LEU A 122 -36.57 45.93 0.04
C LEU A 122 -35.68 44.85 -0.58
N LEU A 123 -36.27 43.90 -1.31
CA LEU A 123 -35.54 42.88 -2.05
C LEU A 123 -34.68 43.51 -3.15
N THR A 124 -35.27 44.41 -3.94
CA THR A 124 -34.55 45.11 -5.00
C THR A 124 -33.37 45.92 -4.45
N THR A 125 -33.54 46.61 -3.29
CA THR A 125 -32.45 47.32 -2.63
C THR A 125 -31.33 46.38 -2.20
N PHE A 126 -31.66 45.26 -1.58
CA PHE A 126 -30.69 44.25 -1.17
C PHE A 126 -29.88 43.71 -2.34
N VAL A 127 -30.59 43.31 -3.41
CA VAL A 127 -29.95 42.76 -4.62
C VAL A 127 -29.06 43.80 -5.32
N SER A 128 -29.49 45.06 -5.39
CA SER A 128 -28.71 46.14 -6.01
C SER A 128 -27.41 46.46 -5.25
N GLU A 129 -27.46 46.51 -3.91
CA GLU A 129 -26.27 46.68 -3.08
C GLU A 129 -25.32 45.51 -3.17
N LEU A 130 -25.85 44.28 -3.14
CA LEU A 130 -25.07 43.04 -3.26
C LEU A 130 -24.39 42.96 -4.64
N SER A 131 -25.13 43.21 -5.69
CA SER A 131 -24.64 43.17 -7.07
C SER A 131 -23.52 44.19 -7.30
N ALA A 132 -23.69 45.44 -6.76
CA ALA A 132 -22.63 46.43 -6.85
C ALA A 132 -21.30 46.03 -6.21
N VAL A 133 -21.34 45.20 -5.18
CA VAL A 133 -20.14 44.64 -4.51
C VAL A 133 -19.58 43.48 -5.30
N PHE A 134 -20.42 42.55 -5.75
CA PHE A 134 -20.00 41.32 -6.45
C PHE A 134 -19.42 41.62 -7.82
N HIS A 135 -20.04 42.50 -8.58
CA HIS A 135 -19.55 42.90 -9.92
C HIS A 135 -18.17 43.56 -9.88
N LYS A 136 -17.83 44.29 -8.83
CA LYS A 136 -16.47 44.84 -8.61
C LYS A 136 -15.40 43.74 -8.45
N GLU A 137 -15.80 42.59 -7.97
CA GLU A 137 -14.93 41.40 -7.81
C GLU A 137 -14.99 40.47 -9.05
N GLY A 138 -15.75 40.81 -10.07
CA GLY A 138 -15.95 39.99 -11.27
C GLY A 138 -16.82 38.75 -11.01
N LEU A 139 -17.66 38.77 -10.00
CA LEU A 139 -18.56 37.67 -9.64
C LEU A 139 -19.98 37.96 -10.15
N TYR A 140 -20.66 36.91 -10.58
CA TYR A 140 -22.04 36.98 -11.05
C TYR A 140 -23.03 36.98 -9.91
N VAL A 141 -24.15 37.67 -10.12
CA VAL A 141 -25.33 37.66 -9.25
C VAL A 141 -26.53 37.23 -10.08
N THR A 142 -27.17 36.16 -9.65
CA THR A 142 -28.40 35.65 -10.29
C THR A 142 -29.48 35.43 -9.24
N GLN A 143 -30.70 35.29 -9.68
CA GLN A 143 -31.82 35.10 -8.75
C GLN A 143 -32.89 34.19 -9.34
N ASP A 144 -33.47 33.37 -8.50
CA ASP A 144 -34.65 32.57 -8.81
C ASP A 144 -35.91 33.43 -8.60
N VAL A 145 -36.86 33.28 -9.51
CA VAL A 145 -38.09 34.03 -9.48
C VAL A 145 -39.27 33.17 -9.81
N ALA A 146 -40.29 33.18 -8.96
CA ALA A 146 -41.55 32.51 -9.22
C ALA A 146 -42.45 33.36 -10.14
N PRO A 147 -43.15 32.76 -11.11
CA PRO A 147 -44.08 33.50 -11.97
C PRO A 147 -45.27 34.05 -11.18
N PHE A 148 -45.75 35.18 -11.60
CA PHE A 148 -46.95 35.84 -11.02
C PHE A 148 -46.84 36.21 -9.55
N ASN A 149 -45.67 36.27 -8.98
CA ASN A 149 -45.40 36.58 -7.58
C ASN A 149 -45.08 38.08 -7.43
N GLU A 150 -45.88 38.79 -6.56
CA GLU A 150 -45.76 40.23 -6.32
C GLU A 150 -44.56 40.61 -5.44
N ASP A 151 -43.90 39.65 -4.79
CA ASP A 151 -42.66 39.88 -4.03
C ASP A 151 -41.50 40.32 -4.94
N TYR A 152 -41.60 40.06 -6.26
CA TYR A 152 -40.54 40.35 -7.20
C TYR A 152 -40.89 41.52 -8.14
N ASP A 153 -40.14 42.62 -8.05
CA ASP A 153 -40.13 43.65 -9.07
C ASP A 153 -39.21 43.24 -10.22
N MET A 154 -39.77 42.49 -11.16
CA MET A 154 -39.02 41.84 -12.22
C MET A 154 -38.20 42.82 -13.06
N GLU A 155 -38.74 43.99 -13.37
CA GLU A 155 -38.08 45.03 -14.16
C GLU A 155 -36.85 45.58 -13.46
N GLN A 156 -36.97 45.84 -12.15
CA GLN A 156 -35.87 46.37 -11.38
C GLN A 156 -34.83 45.27 -11.06
N LEU A 157 -35.27 44.06 -10.72
CA LEU A 157 -34.38 42.94 -10.45
C LEU A 157 -33.55 42.57 -11.71
N ALA A 158 -34.13 42.69 -12.90
CA ALA A 158 -33.41 42.43 -14.18
C ALA A 158 -32.28 43.44 -14.42
N LYS A 159 -32.30 44.64 -13.82
CA LYS A 159 -31.21 45.62 -13.95
C LYS A 159 -29.97 45.23 -13.15
N TYR A 160 -30.14 44.55 -12.02
CA TYR A 160 -29.07 44.26 -11.05
C TYR A 160 -28.58 42.81 -11.14
N ASN A 161 -29.42 41.88 -11.57
CA ASN A 161 -29.01 40.49 -11.80
C ASN A 161 -28.40 40.32 -13.20
N ASP A 162 -27.40 39.41 -13.31
CA ASP A 162 -26.86 38.96 -14.57
C ASP A 162 -27.86 38.07 -15.32
N TYR A 163 -28.51 37.16 -14.58
CA TYR A 163 -29.57 36.29 -15.07
C TYR A 163 -30.65 36.13 -14.00
N LEU A 164 -31.88 35.93 -14.47
CA LEU A 164 -33.05 35.56 -13.66
C LEU A 164 -33.51 34.16 -14.11
N PHE A 165 -33.63 33.25 -13.14
CA PHE A 165 -34.08 31.88 -13.38
C PHE A 165 -35.56 31.83 -13.08
N LEU A 166 -36.38 31.62 -14.10
CA LEU A 166 -37.84 31.54 -13.96
C LEU A 166 -38.23 30.14 -13.54
N MET A 167 -38.75 29.97 -12.37
CA MET A 167 -39.30 28.74 -11.83
C MET A 167 -40.73 28.52 -12.38
N ALA A 168 -40.81 28.20 -13.69
CA ALA A 168 -42.10 27.94 -14.36
C ALA A 168 -42.61 26.51 -14.09
N TYR A 169 -42.69 26.16 -12.83
CA TYR A 169 -43.19 24.87 -12.32
C TYR A 169 -43.91 25.05 -11.00
N ASP A 170 -44.37 23.99 -10.38
CA ASP A 170 -45.22 23.98 -9.19
C ASP A 170 -46.57 24.68 -9.45
N GLU A 171 -47.11 24.52 -10.67
CA GLU A 171 -48.51 24.90 -10.98
C GLU A 171 -49.46 24.24 -9.98
N HIS A 172 -49.20 22.93 -9.68
CA HIS A 172 -49.71 22.22 -8.54
C HIS A 172 -48.54 21.70 -7.72
N ASN A 173 -48.54 21.89 -6.44
CA ASN A 173 -47.49 21.57 -5.52
C ASN A 173 -47.99 20.67 -4.36
N SER A 174 -47.13 20.30 -3.44
CA SER A 174 -47.44 19.42 -2.34
C SER A 174 -48.67 19.84 -1.49
N ALA A 175 -48.90 21.14 -1.38
CA ALA A 175 -49.99 21.71 -0.57
C ALA A 175 -51.28 21.92 -1.40
N SER A 176 -51.22 21.75 -2.72
CA SER A 176 -52.38 21.95 -3.60
C SER A 176 -53.19 20.69 -3.80
N LYS A 177 -54.28 20.79 -4.55
CA LYS A 177 -54.96 19.60 -5.10
C LYS A 177 -54.10 18.91 -6.14
N PRO A 178 -54.27 17.58 -6.34
CA PRO A 178 -53.59 16.87 -7.44
C PRO A 178 -53.74 17.56 -8.80
N GLY A 179 -52.64 17.63 -9.53
CA GLY A 179 -52.62 18.23 -10.88
C GLY A 179 -51.20 18.31 -11.45
N ASP A 180 -51.09 18.83 -12.68
CA ASP A 180 -49.82 18.92 -13.41
C ASP A 180 -48.79 19.76 -12.69
N VAL A 181 -47.54 19.33 -12.69
CA VAL A 181 -46.41 20.05 -12.09
C VAL A 181 -46.10 21.33 -12.88
N CYS A 182 -46.14 21.24 -14.20
CA CYS A 182 -45.90 22.34 -15.13
C CYS A 182 -46.60 22.03 -16.48
N SER A 183 -47.87 22.37 -16.60
CA SER A 183 -48.54 22.23 -17.90
C SER A 183 -47.84 23.13 -18.92
N GLN A 184 -47.86 22.72 -20.20
CA GLN A 184 -47.30 23.50 -21.29
C GLN A 184 -47.89 24.92 -21.30
N GLN A 185 -49.23 25.05 -21.13
CA GLN A 185 -49.93 26.35 -21.10
C GLN A 185 -49.49 27.20 -19.90
N PHE A 186 -49.17 26.60 -18.75
CA PHE A 186 -48.66 27.33 -17.59
C PHE A 186 -47.29 27.88 -17.91
N VAL A 187 -46.38 27.05 -18.43
CA VAL A 187 -45.02 27.44 -18.76
C VAL A 187 -45.04 28.56 -19.85
N GLU A 188 -45.91 28.45 -20.84
CA GLU A 188 -46.06 29.47 -21.88
C GLU A 188 -46.51 30.81 -21.28
N ARG A 189 -47.56 30.80 -20.45
CA ARG A 189 -48.03 32.03 -19.77
C ARG A 189 -46.99 32.62 -18.85
N ALA A 190 -46.27 31.80 -18.10
CA ALA A 190 -45.21 32.24 -17.20
C ALA A 190 -44.05 32.87 -17.97
N THR A 191 -43.65 32.27 -19.09
CA THR A 191 -42.58 32.77 -19.94
C THR A 191 -42.98 34.06 -20.62
N ASP A 192 -44.18 34.15 -21.16
CA ASP A 192 -44.76 35.38 -21.73
C ASP A 192 -44.79 36.52 -20.73
N TRP A 193 -45.24 36.21 -19.50
CA TRP A 193 -45.29 37.21 -18.44
C TRP A 193 -43.87 37.70 -18.04
N ALA A 194 -42.95 36.79 -17.91
CA ALA A 194 -41.57 37.12 -17.59
C ALA A 194 -40.85 37.92 -18.71
N ALA A 195 -41.05 37.52 -20.00
CA ALA A 195 -40.44 38.17 -21.15
C ALA A 195 -40.91 39.58 -21.40
N ARG A 196 -42.06 39.98 -20.82
CA ARG A 196 -42.52 41.39 -20.88
C ARG A 196 -41.72 42.30 -19.96
N ASN A 197 -41.14 41.77 -18.87
CA ASN A 197 -40.52 42.54 -17.84
C ASN A 197 -39.00 42.31 -17.75
N ILE A 198 -38.53 41.19 -18.34
CA ILE A 198 -37.11 40.76 -18.27
C ILE A 198 -36.60 40.65 -19.72
N PRO A 199 -35.45 41.25 -20.07
CA PRO A 199 -34.82 41.02 -21.38
C PRO A 199 -34.55 39.51 -21.60
N ASN A 200 -34.98 38.97 -22.71
CA ASN A 200 -34.88 37.53 -23.05
C ASN A 200 -33.45 36.99 -22.85
N GLY A 201 -32.41 37.75 -23.18
CA GLY A 201 -31.02 37.37 -22.99
C GLY A 201 -30.55 37.33 -21.52
N LYS A 202 -31.41 37.66 -20.55
CA LYS A 202 -31.20 37.51 -19.13
C LYS A 202 -32.11 36.48 -18.46
N LEU A 203 -33.07 35.95 -19.20
CA LEU A 203 -34.07 34.99 -18.71
C LEU A 203 -33.60 33.55 -18.95
N VAL A 204 -33.50 32.78 -17.88
CA VAL A 204 -33.22 31.33 -17.92
C VAL A 204 -34.48 30.57 -17.50
N LEU A 205 -34.94 29.64 -18.32
CA LEU A 205 -36.17 28.89 -18.04
C LEU A 205 -35.86 27.63 -17.22
N GLY A 206 -36.48 27.51 -16.05
CA GLY A 206 -36.39 26.36 -15.20
C GLY A 206 -37.23 25.18 -15.71
N LEU A 207 -36.63 23.97 -15.69
CA LEU A 207 -37.29 22.72 -16.04
C LEU A 207 -37.52 21.94 -14.77
N ALA A 208 -38.78 21.59 -14.48
CA ALA A 208 -39.11 20.63 -13.43
C ALA A 208 -38.66 19.24 -13.86
N ALA A 209 -37.94 18.57 -13.01
CA ALA A 209 -37.47 17.20 -13.25
C ALA A 209 -37.94 16.24 -12.14
N TYR A 210 -39.21 16.34 -11.76
CA TYR A 210 -39.81 15.58 -10.66
C TYR A 210 -41.32 15.50 -10.83
N GLY A 211 -41.98 14.83 -9.92
CA GLY A 211 -43.44 14.74 -9.83
C GLY A 211 -43.89 14.84 -8.38
N TYR A 212 -45.21 14.73 -8.21
CA TYR A 212 -45.83 14.60 -6.91
C TYR A 212 -46.75 13.39 -6.89
N ASP A 213 -46.82 12.71 -5.75
CA ASP A 213 -47.75 11.64 -5.42
C ASP A 213 -48.69 12.09 -4.28
N TRP A 214 -49.94 12.28 -4.58
CA TRP A 214 -50.98 12.63 -3.61
C TRP A 214 -51.75 11.40 -3.15
N CYS A 215 -51.72 11.15 -1.86
CA CYS A 215 -52.47 10.05 -1.22
C CYS A 215 -53.62 10.61 -0.40
N GLU A 216 -54.84 10.54 -0.94
CA GLU A 216 -56.09 10.99 -0.30
C GLU A 216 -56.01 12.41 0.32
N GLU A 217 -56.15 12.53 1.66
CA GLU A 217 -56.17 13.81 2.37
C GLU A 217 -54.78 14.32 2.80
N LYS A 218 -53.72 13.65 2.41
CA LYS A 218 -52.36 14.06 2.72
C LYS A 218 -51.80 15.07 1.72
N GLN A 219 -50.79 15.82 2.17
CA GLN A 219 -49.98 16.63 1.24
C GLN A 219 -49.31 15.72 0.22
N GLY A 220 -49.12 16.24 -0.98
CA GLY A 220 -48.37 15.52 -2.03
C GLY A 220 -46.91 15.34 -1.67
N GLU A 221 -46.41 14.13 -1.85
CA GLU A 221 -44.99 13.81 -1.66
C GLU A 221 -44.25 13.98 -2.98
N THR A 222 -43.08 14.66 -2.97
CA THR A 222 -42.23 14.79 -4.15
C THR A 222 -41.68 13.43 -4.55
N VAL A 223 -41.85 13.05 -5.82
CA VAL A 223 -41.30 11.82 -6.39
C VAL A 223 -40.38 12.06 -7.55
N THR A 224 -39.35 11.24 -7.66
CA THR A 224 -38.48 11.23 -8.85
C THR A 224 -39.17 10.51 -10.01
N PHE A 225 -38.69 10.74 -11.22
CA PHE A 225 -39.18 9.98 -12.39
C PHE A 225 -39.05 8.46 -12.14
N ASN A 226 -37.92 8.01 -11.62
CA ASN A 226 -37.68 6.60 -11.33
C ASN A 226 -38.67 6.04 -10.29
N GLN A 227 -38.90 6.75 -9.19
CA GLN A 227 -39.87 6.34 -8.15
C GLN A 227 -41.27 6.27 -8.70
N ALA A 228 -41.73 7.28 -9.44
CA ALA A 228 -43.06 7.27 -10.04
C ALA A 228 -43.27 6.10 -11.00
N VAL A 229 -42.27 5.82 -11.88
CA VAL A 229 -42.35 4.69 -12.81
C VAL A 229 -42.31 3.33 -12.05
N ALA A 230 -41.53 3.24 -10.98
CA ALA A 230 -41.49 2.05 -10.12
C ALA A 230 -42.85 1.79 -9.43
N SER A 231 -43.50 2.84 -8.94
CA SER A 231 -44.84 2.74 -8.34
C SER A 231 -45.88 2.28 -9.39
N ALA A 232 -45.82 2.86 -10.61
CA ALA A 232 -46.68 2.44 -11.70
C ALA A 232 -46.46 0.96 -12.08
N LEU A 233 -45.21 0.51 -12.15
CA LEU A 233 -44.88 -0.88 -12.45
C LEU A 233 -45.37 -1.82 -11.37
N SER A 234 -45.11 -1.50 -10.11
CA SER A 234 -45.54 -2.32 -8.95
C SER A 234 -47.05 -2.46 -8.85
N ALA A 235 -47.76 -1.38 -9.14
CA ALA A 235 -49.23 -1.37 -9.11
C ALA A 235 -49.88 -1.89 -10.40
N GLY A 236 -49.09 -2.14 -11.44
CA GLY A 236 -49.62 -2.47 -12.77
C GLY A 236 -50.44 -1.33 -13.41
N ALA A 237 -50.20 -0.09 -12.99
CA ALA A 237 -50.94 1.07 -13.45
C ALA A 237 -50.36 1.58 -14.80
N PRO A 238 -51.22 1.90 -15.79
CA PRO A 238 -50.74 2.55 -17.03
C PRO A 238 -50.35 3.99 -16.71
N ILE A 239 -49.27 4.48 -17.34
CA ILE A 239 -48.89 5.89 -17.33
C ILE A 239 -49.50 6.54 -18.57
N ASP A 240 -50.31 7.58 -18.36
CA ASP A 240 -51.02 8.30 -19.38
C ASP A 240 -50.33 9.66 -19.66
N PHE A 241 -50.16 10.01 -20.94
CA PHE A 241 -49.72 11.31 -21.39
C PHE A 241 -50.93 12.20 -21.68
N ASN A 242 -51.02 13.31 -20.98
CA ASN A 242 -52.08 14.28 -21.17
C ASN A 242 -51.77 15.16 -22.41
N GLU A 243 -52.51 14.99 -23.48
CA GLU A 243 -52.31 15.71 -24.76
C GLU A 243 -52.53 17.23 -24.64
N ASP A 244 -53.27 17.68 -23.65
CA ASP A 244 -53.53 19.11 -23.41
C ASP A 244 -52.40 19.75 -22.60
N SER A 245 -51.96 19.14 -21.53
CA SER A 245 -50.92 19.68 -20.63
C SER A 245 -49.48 19.25 -20.95
N TYR A 246 -49.34 18.19 -21.76
CA TYR A 246 -48.04 17.55 -22.10
C TYR A 246 -47.28 17.05 -20.88
N ASN A 247 -48.03 16.70 -19.81
CA ASN A 247 -47.49 16.07 -18.63
C ASN A 247 -47.96 14.60 -18.52
N LEU A 248 -47.28 13.83 -17.71
CA LEU A 248 -47.65 12.44 -17.40
C LEU A 248 -48.43 12.37 -16.13
N ASN A 249 -49.39 11.44 -16.09
CA ASN A 249 -50.13 11.13 -14.87
C ASN A 249 -50.54 9.65 -14.81
N PHE A 250 -50.85 9.17 -13.61
CA PHE A 250 -51.46 7.87 -13.40
C PHE A 250 -52.06 7.82 -11.99
N SER A 251 -52.93 6.83 -11.74
CA SER A 251 -53.49 6.57 -10.41
C SER A 251 -53.34 5.10 -10.05
N TYR A 252 -53.13 4.82 -8.77
CA TYR A 252 -53.02 3.47 -8.27
C TYR A 252 -53.60 3.34 -6.84
N ILE A 253 -53.83 2.12 -6.40
CA ILE A 253 -54.25 1.84 -5.03
C ILE A 253 -53.09 1.10 -4.35
N ASP A 254 -52.67 1.58 -3.17
CA ASP A 254 -51.59 0.97 -2.39
C ASP A 254 -52.08 -0.29 -1.60
N ASP A 255 -51.12 -0.96 -0.96
CA ASP A 255 -51.42 -2.16 -0.14
C ASP A 255 -52.36 -1.89 1.07
N ASN A 256 -52.50 -0.62 1.46
CA ASN A 256 -53.39 -0.16 2.52
C ASN A 256 -54.77 0.26 1.98
N ASN A 257 -55.04 -0.02 0.70
CA ASN A 257 -56.25 0.31 -0.01
C ASN A 257 -56.54 1.81 -0.12
N LYS A 258 -55.49 2.64 -0.24
CA LYS A 258 -55.57 4.09 -0.44
C LYS A 258 -55.31 4.45 -1.88
N LEU A 259 -56.08 5.42 -2.39
CA LEU A 259 -55.92 5.96 -3.73
C LEU A 259 -54.75 6.96 -3.77
N HIS A 260 -53.84 6.73 -4.69
CA HIS A 260 -52.73 7.62 -5.07
C HIS A 260 -53.01 8.22 -6.43
N GLN A 261 -52.68 9.51 -6.57
CA GLN A 261 -52.72 10.24 -7.84
C GLN A 261 -51.34 10.86 -8.08
N VAL A 262 -50.69 10.41 -9.13
CA VAL A 262 -49.31 10.82 -9.45
C VAL A 262 -49.29 11.65 -10.72
N TYR A 263 -48.70 12.81 -10.64
CA TYR A 263 -48.40 13.69 -11.77
C TYR A 263 -46.92 13.95 -11.85
N LEU A 264 -46.33 13.81 -13.04
CA LEU A 264 -44.87 13.92 -13.18
C LEU A 264 -44.45 14.47 -14.53
N THR A 265 -43.23 14.96 -14.58
CA THR A 265 -42.56 15.37 -15.81
C THR A 265 -41.58 14.32 -16.29
N ASP A 266 -41.32 14.27 -17.57
CA ASP A 266 -40.31 13.39 -18.16
C ASP A 266 -39.45 14.11 -19.23
N ALA A 267 -38.72 13.33 -20.02
CA ALA A 267 -37.91 13.88 -21.09
C ALA A 267 -38.74 14.50 -22.22
N ALA A 268 -39.97 14.02 -22.50
CA ALA A 268 -40.83 14.60 -23.52
C ALA A 268 -41.38 15.94 -23.05
N THR A 269 -41.85 16.04 -21.80
CA THR A 269 -42.25 17.31 -21.20
C THR A 269 -41.10 18.35 -21.27
N SER A 270 -39.90 17.98 -20.83
CA SER A 270 -38.73 18.85 -20.89
C SER A 270 -38.32 19.24 -22.32
N TYR A 271 -38.46 18.30 -23.27
CA TYR A 271 -38.22 18.56 -24.69
C TYR A 271 -39.19 19.64 -25.23
N ASN A 272 -40.48 19.51 -24.94
CA ASN A 272 -41.49 20.47 -25.37
C ASN A 272 -41.25 21.86 -24.76
N ILE A 273 -40.96 21.96 -23.46
CA ILE A 273 -40.65 23.24 -22.80
C ILE A 273 -39.38 23.87 -23.39
N MET A 274 -38.32 23.11 -23.63
CA MET A 274 -37.09 23.65 -24.21
C MET A 274 -37.28 24.06 -25.67
N ARG A 275 -38.11 23.32 -26.45
CA ARG A 275 -38.47 23.66 -27.84
C ARG A 275 -39.24 24.97 -27.90
N PHE A 276 -40.22 25.16 -27.00
CA PHE A 276 -40.94 26.42 -26.84
C PHE A 276 -40.03 27.57 -26.41
N GLY A 277 -39.22 27.38 -25.38
CA GLY A 277 -38.29 28.40 -24.88
C GLY A 277 -37.23 28.84 -25.88
N ALA A 278 -36.88 28.00 -26.86
CA ALA A 278 -35.96 28.36 -27.94
C ALA A 278 -36.51 29.45 -28.84
N GLU A 279 -37.84 29.55 -29.02
CA GLU A 279 -38.50 30.61 -29.82
C GLU A 279 -38.33 31.99 -29.22
N TYR A 280 -38.19 32.06 -27.89
CA TYR A 280 -37.98 33.33 -27.17
C TYR A 280 -36.50 33.80 -27.17
N HIS A 281 -35.58 33.02 -27.72
CA HIS A 281 -34.13 33.30 -27.62
C HIS A 281 -33.67 33.61 -26.21
N LEU A 282 -34.08 32.75 -25.26
CA LEU A 282 -33.73 32.87 -23.86
C LEU A 282 -32.24 32.72 -23.62
N ALA A 283 -31.74 33.19 -22.48
CA ALA A 283 -30.36 33.02 -22.05
C ALA A 283 -29.96 31.55 -21.90
N GLY A 284 -30.90 30.66 -21.54
CA GLY A 284 -30.68 29.23 -21.43
C GLY A 284 -31.74 28.50 -20.62
N PHE A 285 -31.35 27.34 -20.13
CA PHE A 285 -32.22 26.47 -19.34
C PHE A 285 -31.51 26.01 -18.06
N SER A 286 -32.30 25.68 -17.04
CA SER A 286 -31.81 25.05 -15.81
C SER A 286 -32.70 23.87 -15.42
N VAL A 287 -32.10 22.84 -14.83
CA VAL A 287 -32.83 21.62 -14.38
C VAL A 287 -32.92 21.62 -12.86
N TRP A 288 -34.13 21.68 -12.31
CA TRP A 288 -34.44 21.47 -10.93
C TRP A 288 -35.02 20.06 -10.76
N ARG A 289 -34.30 19.07 -10.25
CA ARG A 289 -32.87 19.07 -9.82
C ARG A 289 -32.17 17.78 -10.25
N LEU A 290 -30.85 17.77 -10.13
CA LEU A 290 -30.04 16.57 -10.38
C LEU A 290 -30.46 15.42 -9.45
N GLY A 291 -30.62 14.23 -10.01
CA GLY A 291 -30.99 13.00 -9.31
C GLY A 291 -32.48 12.70 -9.26
N THR A 292 -33.35 13.61 -9.75
CA THR A 292 -34.80 13.38 -9.89
C THR A 292 -35.23 13.25 -11.34
N GLU A 293 -34.39 13.68 -12.26
CA GLU A 293 -34.70 13.80 -13.68
C GLU A 293 -34.85 12.43 -14.39
N ASP A 294 -35.64 12.45 -15.45
CA ASP A 294 -35.60 11.42 -16.46
C ASP A 294 -34.25 11.51 -17.22
N SER A 295 -33.42 10.49 -17.12
CA SER A 295 -32.09 10.48 -17.70
C SER A 295 -32.04 10.72 -19.21
N ARG A 296 -33.15 10.56 -19.93
CA ARG A 296 -33.29 10.80 -21.36
C ARG A 296 -33.14 12.28 -21.71
N ILE A 297 -33.33 13.23 -20.76
CA ILE A 297 -33.14 14.68 -20.96
C ILE A 297 -31.74 15.03 -21.45
N TRP A 298 -30.73 14.29 -20.99
CA TRP A 298 -29.34 14.52 -21.34
C TRP A 298 -28.99 14.23 -22.79
N ASN A 299 -29.90 13.56 -23.54
CA ASN A 299 -29.72 13.35 -24.98
C ASN A 299 -29.86 14.66 -25.79
N PHE A 300 -30.59 15.64 -25.28
CA PHE A 300 -30.83 16.89 -25.95
C PHE A 300 -30.51 18.14 -25.18
N TYR A 301 -30.29 18.05 -23.83
CA TYR A 301 -29.90 19.17 -23.01
C TYR A 301 -28.59 19.82 -23.48
N GLY A 302 -28.69 21.10 -23.85
CA GLY A 302 -27.57 21.84 -24.44
C GLY A 302 -27.46 21.81 -25.97
N LYS A 303 -28.41 21.19 -26.65
CA LYS A 303 -28.53 21.32 -28.11
C LYS A 303 -29.36 22.54 -28.44
N ASP A 304 -29.25 22.96 -29.68
CA ASP A 304 -30.13 23.99 -30.25
C ASP A 304 -31.51 23.38 -30.46
N MET A 305 -32.48 23.89 -29.71
CA MET A 305 -33.88 23.41 -29.68
C MET A 305 -34.80 24.21 -30.62
N SER A 306 -34.26 25.05 -31.52
CA SER A 306 -35.04 25.76 -32.53
C SER A 306 -35.78 24.77 -33.45
N TYR A 307 -36.91 25.19 -34.00
CA TYR A 307 -37.68 24.37 -34.92
C TYR A 307 -36.86 23.90 -36.10
N GLU A 308 -36.05 24.76 -36.69
CA GLU A 308 -35.19 24.48 -37.85
C GLU A 308 -34.28 23.27 -37.57
N ASN A 309 -33.72 23.18 -36.38
CA ASN A 309 -32.83 22.09 -35.98
C ASN A 309 -33.60 20.86 -35.54
N THR A 310 -34.71 20.99 -34.84
CA THR A 310 -35.42 19.86 -34.21
C THR A 310 -36.45 19.22 -35.14
N SER A 311 -36.94 19.93 -36.17
CA SER A 311 -38.00 19.42 -37.09
C SER A 311 -37.67 18.03 -37.67
N ASN A 312 -36.40 17.80 -38.03
CA ASN A 312 -35.92 16.55 -38.61
C ASN A 312 -35.29 15.58 -37.60
N TRP A 313 -35.36 15.85 -36.31
CA TRP A 313 -34.75 14.96 -35.33
C TRP A 313 -35.50 13.65 -35.26
N ASN A 314 -34.74 12.56 -35.38
CA ASN A 314 -35.21 11.24 -35.06
C ASN A 314 -35.10 11.08 -33.54
N LEU A 315 -36.24 11.01 -32.84
CA LEU A 315 -36.31 10.87 -31.37
C LEU A 315 -36.00 9.45 -30.87
N GLN A 316 -35.32 8.62 -31.69
CA GLN A 316 -35.04 7.21 -31.32
C GLN A 316 -34.36 7.05 -29.94
N LYS A 317 -33.52 8.01 -29.57
CA LYS A 317 -32.85 7.97 -28.25
C LYS A 317 -33.78 8.19 -27.06
N LEU A 318 -34.98 8.70 -27.32
CA LEU A 318 -36.02 8.88 -26.32
C LEU A 318 -36.94 7.67 -26.19
N LEU A 319 -36.94 6.75 -27.19
CA LEU A 319 -37.86 5.60 -27.21
C LEU A 319 -37.51 4.52 -26.15
N GLN A 320 -36.27 4.48 -25.72
CA GLN A 320 -35.84 3.53 -24.71
C GLN A 320 -35.62 4.24 -23.37
N ILE A 321 -36.34 3.81 -22.37
CA ILE A 321 -36.15 4.24 -20.99
C ILE A 321 -35.08 3.32 -20.38
N ARG A 322 -34.04 3.90 -19.83
CA ARG A 322 -33.01 3.12 -19.09
C ARG A 322 -33.69 2.39 -17.94
N SER A 323 -33.17 1.21 -17.59
CA SER A 323 -33.55 0.52 -16.35
C SER A 323 -33.42 1.47 -15.16
N LEU A 324 -34.36 1.33 -14.21
CA LEU A 324 -34.38 2.19 -13.02
C LEU A 324 -33.15 1.94 -12.15
N ASP A 325 -32.61 3.00 -11.58
CA ASP A 325 -31.45 2.93 -10.69
C ASP A 325 -31.84 2.61 -9.23
N ASP A 326 -33.10 2.74 -8.88
CA ASP A 326 -33.61 2.46 -7.54
C ASP A 326 -33.71 0.94 -7.27
N VAL A 327 -33.67 0.59 -5.98
CA VAL A 327 -33.76 -0.79 -5.51
C VAL A 327 -35.09 -1.01 -4.81
N ASN A 328 -35.84 -2.05 -5.23
CA ASN A 328 -37.05 -2.47 -4.57
C ASN A 328 -36.74 -3.57 -3.54
N PHE A 329 -37.07 -3.34 -2.26
CA PHE A 329 -36.90 -4.31 -1.20
C PHE A 329 -38.24 -5.00 -0.89
N VAL A 330 -38.19 -6.34 -0.79
CA VAL A 330 -39.32 -7.19 -0.45
C VAL A 330 -38.95 -8.00 0.80
N GLY A 331 -39.82 -7.99 1.82
CA GLY A 331 -39.59 -8.67 3.10
C GLY A 331 -38.91 -7.80 4.16
N ASN A 332 -38.71 -8.36 5.35
CA ASN A 332 -38.29 -7.62 6.56
C ASN A 332 -37.01 -8.18 7.20
N GLY A 333 -36.29 -9.12 6.56
CA GLY A 333 -35.06 -9.69 7.10
C GLY A 333 -33.85 -8.81 6.84
N GLU A 334 -32.70 -9.24 7.34
CA GLU A 334 -31.43 -8.53 7.25
C GLU A 334 -30.40 -9.25 6.33
N VAL A 335 -30.81 -10.37 5.72
CA VAL A 335 -30.01 -11.06 4.72
C VAL A 335 -30.61 -10.79 3.35
N LEU A 336 -29.77 -10.29 2.43
CA LEU A 336 -30.19 -9.73 1.16
C LEU A 336 -29.88 -10.69 0.02
N GLN A 337 -30.83 -10.86 -0.90
CA GLN A 337 -30.69 -11.65 -2.12
C GLN A 337 -31.28 -10.87 -3.30
N VAL A 338 -30.48 -10.70 -4.36
CA VAL A 338 -30.99 -10.14 -5.61
C VAL A 338 -31.86 -11.17 -6.30
N GLU A 339 -33.16 -10.87 -6.47
CA GLU A 339 -34.13 -11.74 -7.10
C GLU A 339 -34.27 -11.49 -8.60
N SER A 340 -34.25 -10.22 -9.00
CA SER A 340 -34.33 -9.84 -10.40
C SER A 340 -33.42 -8.67 -10.75
N GLU A 341 -32.84 -8.75 -11.95
CA GLU A 341 -32.08 -7.66 -12.55
C GLU A 341 -33.00 -6.71 -13.35
N PRO A 342 -32.69 -5.41 -13.40
CA PRO A 342 -33.53 -4.42 -14.05
C PRO A 342 -33.56 -4.60 -15.55
N GLN A 343 -34.72 -4.27 -16.14
CA GLN A 343 -34.95 -4.31 -17.58
C GLN A 343 -35.25 -2.92 -18.10
N PRO A 344 -34.80 -2.54 -19.30
CA PRO A 344 -35.14 -1.27 -19.91
C PRO A 344 -36.62 -1.23 -20.29
N GLY A 345 -37.20 -0.04 -20.24
CA GLY A 345 -38.52 0.26 -20.73
C GLY A 345 -38.50 0.74 -22.19
N TYR A 346 -39.68 0.75 -22.82
CA TYR A 346 -39.85 1.23 -24.19
C TYR A 346 -41.14 2.03 -24.30
N ILE A 347 -41.05 3.16 -25.01
CA ILE A 347 -42.20 4.03 -25.36
C ILE A 347 -42.34 4.20 -26.86
N SER A 348 -43.51 4.63 -27.30
CA SER A 348 -43.75 5.15 -28.63
C SER A 348 -44.03 6.64 -28.51
N ILE A 349 -43.45 7.47 -29.36
CA ILE A 349 -43.61 8.92 -29.37
C ILE A 349 -44.27 9.32 -30.68
N VAL A 350 -45.27 10.20 -30.60
CA VAL A 350 -45.89 10.88 -31.74
C VAL A 350 -45.45 12.34 -31.70
N LYS A 351 -44.79 12.78 -32.75
CA LYS A 351 -44.33 14.16 -32.92
C LYS A 351 -45.27 14.93 -33.83
N ASP A 352 -45.68 16.11 -33.39
CA ASP A 352 -46.40 17.04 -34.25
C ASP A 352 -45.46 17.59 -35.36
N LYS A 353 -45.97 17.71 -36.56
CA LYS A 353 -45.19 18.18 -37.71
C LYS A 353 -45.17 19.70 -37.84
N ASP A 354 -46.16 20.38 -37.27
CA ASP A 354 -46.32 21.80 -37.43
C ASP A 354 -45.48 22.61 -36.47
N ASP A 355 -45.43 22.22 -35.21
CA ASP A 355 -44.65 22.89 -34.16
C ASP A 355 -43.40 22.08 -33.69
N GLY A 356 -43.33 20.81 -34.05
CA GLY A 356 -42.19 19.94 -33.71
C GLY A 356 -42.20 19.44 -32.26
N LEU A 357 -43.31 19.60 -31.54
CA LEU A 357 -43.50 19.11 -30.16
C LEU A 357 -43.79 17.60 -30.15
N VAL A 358 -43.55 16.97 -29.03
CA VAL A 358 -44.07 15.64 -28.72
C VAL A 358 -45.54 15.80 -28.36
N ALA A 359 -46.43 15.31 -29.23
CA ALA A 359 -47.85 15.45 -29.10
C ALA A 359 -48.49 14.29 -28.34
N ASN A 360 -47.84 13.13 -28.34
CA ASN A 360 -48.30 11.97 -27.52
C ASN A 360 -47.16 11.02 -27.24
N GLU A 361 -47.24 10.34 -26.09
CA GLU A 361 -46.33 9.35 -25.61
C GLU A 361 -47.04 8.15 -25.04
N ILE A 362 -46.67 6.95 -25.48
CA ILE A 362 -47.33 5.70 -25.01
C ILE A 362 -46.27 4.81 -24.44
N TYR A 363 -46.36 4.53 -23.14
CA TYR A 363 -45.49 3.59 -22.43
C TYR A 363 -45.88 2.14 -22.77
N ARG A 364 -45.04 1.49 -23.63
CA ARG A 364 -45.29 0.11 -24.11
C ARG A 364 -44.77 -0.94 -23.12
N LYS A 365 -43.67 -0.64 -22.48
CA LYS A 365 -43.06 -1.46 -21.41
C LYS A 365 -42.42 -0.52 -20.41
N LEU A 366 -42.83 -0.61 -19.17
CA LEU A 366 -42.17 0.14 -18.09
C LEU A 366 -40.80 -0.45 -17.80
N PRO A 367 -39.77 0.36 -17.49
CA PRO A 367 -38.49 -0.13 -16.99
C PRO A 367 -38.69 -0.72 -15.59
N SER A 368 -37.93 -1.76 -15.27
CA SER A 368 -37.90 -2.32 -13.92
C SER A 368 -36.62 -1.92 -13.17
N ASN A 369 -36.70 -1.98 -11.87
CA ASN A 369 -35.60 -1.82 -10.93
C ASN A 369 -35.05 -3.18 -10.49
N TYR A 370 -33.98 -3.16 -9.68
CA TYR A 370 -33.55 -4.33 -8.96
C TYR A 370 -34.60 -4.70 -7.90
N THR A 371 -34.91 -5.99 -7.77
CA THR A 371 -35.66 -6.50 -6.66
C THR A 371 -34.74 -7.29 -5.74
N VAL A 372 -34.64 -6.85 -4.50
CA VAL A 372 -33.87 -7.48 -3.45
C VAL A 372 -34.82 -8.01 -2.36
N THR A 373 -34.72 -9.29 -2.13
CA THR A 373 -35.50 -9.94 -1.05
C THR A 373 -34.72 -9.84 0.25
N LYS A 374 -35.34 -9.30 1.30
CA LYS A 374 -34.85 -9.28 2.68
C LYS A 374 -35.31 -10.55 3.39
N ILE A 375 -34.38 -11.48 3.58
CA ILE A 375 -34.65 -12.81 4.15
C ILE A 375 -34.30 -12.81 5.64
N GLY A 376 -35.17 -13.35 6.45
CA GLY A 376 -34.95 -13.56 7.88
C GLY A 376 -36.25 -14.00 8.56
N HIS A 377 -36.16 -15.01 9.41
CA HIS A 377 -37.26 -15.54 10.20
C HIS A 377 -36.83 -15.62 11.66
N CYS A 378 -37.33 -14.71 12.49
CA CYS A 378 -36.99 -14.70 13.91
C CYS A 378 -38.21 -14.23 14.75
N HIS A 379 -38.19 -14.55 16.01
CA HIS A 379 -39.06 -13.93 16.97
C HIS A 379 -38.49 -12.60 17.45
N ALA A 380 -39.33 -11.71 17.96
CA ALA A 380 -38.90 -10.36 18.39
C ALA A 380 -37.75 -10.33 19.41
N LYS A 381 -37.49 -11.44 20.12
CA LYS A 381 -36.38 -11.57 21.07
C LYS A 381 -35.27 -12.49 20.62
N ASP A 382 -35.18 -12.80 19.34
CA ASP A 382 -34.05 -13.54 18.77
C ASP A 382 -32.98 -12.60 18.26
N LEU A 383 -31.72 -12.90 18.57
CA LEU A 383 -30.56 -12.12 18.17
C LEU A 383 -29.49 -13.02 17.54
N VAL A 384 -28.78 -12.52 16.55
CA VAL A 384 -27.62 -13.17 15.91
C VAL A 384 -26.38 -12.34 16.19
N ILE A 385 -25.29 -12.99 16.64
CA ILE A 385 -24.00 -12.33 16.80
C ILE A 385 -23.12 -12.68 15.60
N THR A 386 -22.50 -11.67 15.02
CA THR A 386 -21.54 -11.82 13.92
C THR A 386 -20.21 -11.12 14.23
N PHE A 387 -19.13 -11.67 13.68
CA PHE A 387 -17.78 -11.12 13.82
C PHE A 387 -17.12 -10.96 12.46
N ASP A 388 -16.55 -9.79 12.21
CA ASP A 388 -15.87 -9.45 10.96
C ASP A 388 -14.36 -9.29 11.15
N ASP A 389 -13.62 -9.22 10.04
CA ASP A 389 -12.17 -9.03 9.92
C ASP A 389 -11.29 -10.21 10.32
N GLY A 390 -11.83 -11.22 11.02
CA GLY A 390 -11.08 -12.35 11.55
C GLY A 390 -10.41 -13.28 10.52
N PRO A 391 -9.67 -14.27 11.01
CA PRO A 391 -9.32 -14.52 12.42
C PRO A 391 -8.05 -13.79 12.87
N ASP A 392 -7.95 -13.46 14.14
CA ASP A 392 -6.76 -12.92 14.79
C ASP A 392 -6.24 -13.91 15.85
N SER A 393 -4.91 -14.16 15.87
CA SER A 393 -4.28 -15.12 16.78
C SER A 393 -4.46 -14.82 18.27
N LYS A 394 -4.68 -13.56 18.63
CA LYS A 394 -4.86 -13.09 20.01
C LYS A 394 -6.32 -12.96 20.42
N TRP A 395 -7.16 -12.40 19.54
CA TRP A 395 -8.52 -12.00 19.91
C TRP A 395 -9.57 -13.05 19.60
N THR A 396 -9.53 -13.69 18.43
CA THR A 396 -10.49 -14.74 18.07
C THR A 396 -10.55 -15.89 19.07
N PRO A 397 -9.42 -16.40 19.64
CA PRO A 397 -9.51 -17.44 20.68
C PRO A 397 -10.24 -16.99 21.94
N GLN A 398 -10.17 -15.71 22.30
CA GLN A 398 -10.88 -15.16 23.46
C GLN A 398 -12.38 -15.05 23.18
N VAL A 399 -12.74 -14.62 21.96
CA VAL A 399 -14.15 -14.63 21.50
C VAL A 399 -14.71 -16.04 21.57
N LEU A 400 -14.04 -17.04 21.00
CA LEU A 400 -14.46 -18.43 21.03
C LEU A 400 -14.65 -18.97 22.46
N SER A 401 -13.77 -18.57 23.40
CA SER A 401 -13.90 -18.95 24.80
C SER A 401 -15.17 -18.39 25.44
N ILE A 402 -15.46 -17.11 25.19
CA ILE A 402 -16.66 -16.43 25.70
C ILE A 402 -17.94 -17.07 25.12
N LEU A 403 -17.98 -17.25 23.80
CA LEU A 403 -19.13 -17.86 23.12
C LEU A 403 -19.40 -19.28 23.62
N LYS A 404 -18.36 -20.06 23.86
CA LYS A 404 -18.44 -21.41 24.41
C LYS A 404 -18.96 -21.40 25.84
N GLU A 405 -18.48 -20.50 26.70
CA GLU A 405 -18.91 -20.36 28.10
C GLU A 405 -20.41 -20.02 28.20
N HIS A 406 -20.89 -19.17 27.30
CA HIS A 406 -22.28 -18.72 27.29
C HIS A 406 -23.19 -19.55 26.38
N HIS A 407 -22.68 -20.59 25.70
CA HIS A 407 -23.39 -21.42 24.73
C HIS A 407 -24.08 -20.62 23.61
N VAL A 408 -23.39 -19.58 23.09
CA VAL A 408 -23.92 -18.71 22.05
C VAL A 408 -23.32 -19.09 20.69
N PRO A 409 -24.16 -19.40 19.68
CA PRO A 409 -23.70 -19.54 18.31
C PRO A 409 -23.37 -18.18 17.69
N ALA A 410 -22.47 -18.17 16.71
CA ALA A 410 -22.10 -16.95 16.00
C ALA A 410 -21.73 -17.24 14.54
N ALA A 411 -21.73 -16.22 13.69
CA ALA A 411 -21.15 -16.27 12.36
C ALA A 411 -19.91 -15.39 12.26
N PHE A 412 -18.89 -15.88 11.54
CA PHE A 412 -17.61 -15.18 11.37
C PHE A 412 -17.39 -14.89 9.89
N PHE A 413 -17.30 -13.62 9.52
CA PHE A 413 -16.98 -13.18 8.16
C PHE A 413 -15.49 -12.92 8.09
N MET A 414 -14.78 -13.84 7.44
CA MET A 414 -13.33 -13.91 7.53
C MET A 414 -12.63 -13.32 6.30
N VAL A 415 -11.54 -12.59 6.56
CA VAL A 415 -10.66 -12.02 5.54
C VAL A 415 -9.61 -13.04 5.11
N GLY A 416 -9.46 -13.28 3.80
CA GLY A 416 -8.54 -14.29 3.26
C GLY A 416 -7.11 -14.17 3.76
N LEU A 417 -6.54 -12.97 3.76
CA LEU A 417 -5.18 -12.71 4.29
C LEU A 417 -5.02 -13.03 5.77
N GLN A 418 -6.08 -12.87 6.57
CA GLN A 418 -6.02 -13.22 8.00
C GLN A 418 -6.17 -14.73 8.20
N MET A 419 -6.96 -15.38 7.35
CA MET A 419 -7.05 -16.86 7.35
C MET A 419 -5.72 -17.51 6.98
N GLU A 420 -5.00 -17.02 5.97
CA GLU A 420 -3.68 -17.53 5.60
C GLU A 420 -2.66 -17.48 6.75
N LYS A 421 -2.75 -16.44 7.57
CA LYS A 421 -1.89 -16.30 8.76
C LYS A 421 -2.30 -17.21 9.92
N ASN A 422 -3.54 -17.71 9.94
CA ASN A 422 -4.15 -18.36 11.09
C ASN A 422 -4.94 -19.62 10.71
N LEU A 423 -4.45 -20.44 9.76
CA LEU A 423 -5.15 -21.63 9.26
C LEU A 423 -5.73 -22.55 10.34
N PRO A 424 -4.98 -22.91 11.43
CA PRO A 424 -5.53 -23.76 12.47
C PRO A 424 -6.69 -23.12 13.25
N LEU A 425 -6.74 -21.79 13.30
CA LEU A 425 -7.77 -21.05 14.02
C LEU A 425 -9.08 -21.01 13.24
N VAL A 426 -9.02 -20.89 11.90
CA VAL A 426 -10.18 -21.02 11.02
C VAL A 426 -10.86 -22.39 11.23
N ARG A 427 -10.05 -23.46 11.27
CA ARG A 427 -10.56 -24.83 11.53
C ARG A 427 -11.23 -24.92 12.90
N LYS A 428 -10.65 -24.34 13.95
CA LYS A 428 -11.23 -24.29 15.30
C LYS A 428 -12.57 -23.56 15.35
N VAL A 429 -12.71 -22.44 14.63
CA VAL A 429 -13.99 -21.72 14.54
C VAL A 429 -15.05 -22.60 13.91
N TYR A 430 -14.72 -23.28 12.81
CA TYR A 430 -15.66 -24.20 12.14
C TYR A 430 -16.04 -25.41 13.01
N GLU A 431 -15.03 -26.06 13.66
CA GLU A 431 -15.24 -27.22 14.55
C GLU A 431 -16.00 -26.87 15.85
N ALA A 432 -15.90 -25.62 16.29
CA ALA A 432 -16.69 -25.10 17.42
C ALA A 432 -18.19 -24.93 17.09
N GLY A 433 -18.59 -25.19 15.83
CA GLY A 433 -19.99 -25.13 15.40
C GLY A 433 -20.41 -23.78 14.83
N HIS A 434 -19.51 -22.81 14.73
CA HIS A 434 -19.81 -21.49 14.18
C HIS A 434 -19.83 -21.52 12.64
N THR A 435 -20.62 -20.63 12.06
CA THR A 435 -20.73 -20.48 10.61
C THR A 435 -19.65 -19.54 10.11
N ILE A 436 -19.08 -19.84 8.93
CA ILE A 436 -18.04 -19.01 8.31
C ILE A 436 -18.58 -18.40 7.02
N GLY A 437 -18.51 -17.08 6.91
CA GLY A 437 -18.80 -16.30 5.72
C GLY A 437 -17.53 -15.70 5.10
N ASN A 438 -17.69 -15.21 3.89
CA ASN A 438 -16.65 -14.54 3.11
C ASN A 438 -16.66 -13.04 3.42
N HIS A 439 -15.47 -12.46 3.68
CA HIS A 439 -15.29 -11.01 3.90
C HIS A 439 -14.20 -10.44 2.98
N THR A 440 -14.17 -10.88 1.73
CA THR A 440 -13.14 -10.63 0.73
C THR A 440 -11.76 -11.18 1.11
N PHE A 441 -10.79 -11.11 0.19
CA PHE A 441 -9.46 -11.65 0.44
C PHE A 441 -8.53 -10.63 1.12
N THR A 442 -8.58 -9.37 0.66
CA THR A 442 -7.69 -8.29 1.14
C THR A 442 -8.40 -7.24 1.98
N HIS A 443 -9.68 -7.42 2.33
CA HIS A 443 -10.51 -6.43 3.02
C HIS A 443 -10.58 -5.10 2.25
N HIS A 444 -10.81 -5.17 0.94
CA HIS A 444 -10.89 -3.97 0.10
C HIS A 444 -12.34 -3.52 -0.07
N ASN A 445 -12.55 -2.20 -0.25
CA ASN A 445 -13.87 -1.67 -0.56
C ASN A 445 -14.31 -2.17 -1.94
N VAL A 446 -15.36 -3.01 -1.98
CA VAL A 446 -15.83 -3.67 -3.19
C VAL A 446 -16.45 -2.70 -4.20
N ILE A 447 -17.00 -1.56 -3.75
CA ILE A 447 -17.53 -0.50 -4.62
C ILE A 447 -16.43 0.18 -5.46
N GLU A 448 -15.21 0.24 -4.93
CA GLU A 448 -14.07 0.89 -5.59
C GLU A 448 -13.29 -0.05 -6.51
N ASN A 449 -13.62 -1.35 -6.52
CA ASN A 449 -12.95 -2.37 -7.31
C ASN A 449 -13.60 -2.55 -8.69
N SER A 450 -12.83 -3.09 -9.64
CA SER A 450 -13.41 -3.67 -10.85
C SER A 450 -14.09 -5.01 -10.54
N ASP A 451 -15.04 -5.41 -11.38
CA ASP A 451 -15.75 -6.69 -11.30
C ASP A 451 -14.79 -7.89 -11.23
N ASP A 452 -13.76 -7.89 -12.07
CA ASP A 452 -12.74 -8.96 -12.09
C ASP A 452 -12.00 -9.06 -10.76
N ARG A 453 -11.68 -7.95 -10.14
CA ARG A 453 -11.02 -7.93 -8.85
C ARG A 453 -11.95 -8.41 -7.76
N THR A 454 -13.19 -7.91 -7.69
CA THR A 454 -14.19 -8.36 -6.73
C THR A 454 -14.42 -9.87 -6.87
N TYR A 455 -14.52 -10.36 -8.10
CA TYR A 455 -14.63 -11.78 -8.36
C TYR A 455 -13.44 -12.59 -7.83
N ALA A 456 -12.21 -12.10 -8.07
CA ALA A 456 -11.00 -12.77 -7.57
C ALA A 456 -10.95 -12.78 -6.03
N GLU A 457 -11.29 -11.67 -5.39
CA GLU A 457 -11.37 -11.52 -3.93
C GLU A 457 -12.34 -12.54 -3.31
N LEU A 458 -13.57 -12.63 -3.85
CA LEU A 458 -14.57 -13.58 -3.37
C LEU A 458 -14.16 -15.03 -3.62
N LYS A 459 -13.62 -15.33 -4.79
CA LYS A 459 -13.23 -16.69 -5.18
C LYS A 459 -12.06 -17.20 -4.33
N LEU A 460 -11.01 -16.40 -4.14
CA LEU A 460 -9.83 -16.80 -3.38
C LEU A 460 -10.18 -17.07 -1.92
N THR A 461 -10.99 -16.20 -1.31
CA THR A 461 -11.45 -16.38 0.07
C THR A 461 -12.28 -17.64 0.22
N ARG A 462 -13.24 -17.88 -0.70
CA ARG A 462 -14.04 -19.10 -0.68
C ARG A 462 -13.19 -20.36 -0.84
N MET A 463 -12.23 -20.36 -1.80
CA MET A 463 -11.34 -21.49 -1.99
C MET A 463 -10.49 -21.78 -0.74
N LEU A 464 -10.12 -20.74 0.02
CA LEU A 464 -9.38 -20.91 1.27
C LEU A 464 -10.26 -21.50 2.36
N ILE A 465 -11.50 -21.02 2.53
CA ILE A 465 -12.50 -21.61 3.43
C ILE A 465 -12.71 -23.10 3.09
N GLU A 466 -12.93 -23.38 1.81
CA GLU A 466 -13.11 -24.73 1.29
C GLU A 466 -11.92 -25.65 1.59
N SER A 467 -10.71 -25.14 1.40
CA SER A 467 -9.47 -25.87 1.64
C SER A 467 -9.28 -26.27 3.11
N ILE A 468 -9.66 -25.39 4.03
CA ILE A 468 -9.45 -25.57 5.47
C ILE A 468 -10.57 -26.41 6.10
N THR A 469 -11.83 -26.14 5.72
CA THR A 469 -13.01 -26.72 6.38
C THR A 469 -13.58 -27.95 5.65
N GLY A 470 -13.31 -28.13 4.36
CA GLY A 470 -13.96 -29.11 3.49
C GLY A 470 -15.37 -28.70 3.07
N HIS A 471 -15.78 -27.48 3.37
CA HIS A 471 -17.10 -26.93 3.05
C HIS A 471 -16.96 -25.60 2.36
N SER A 472 -17.82 -25.35 1.37
CA SER A 472 -17.96 -24.03 0.75
C SER A 472 -18.79 -23.10 1.62
N THR A 473 -18.93 -21.85 1.25
CA THR A 473 -19.85 -20.89 1.89
C THR A 473 -20.62 -20.11 0.83
N ILE A 474 -21.90 -19.89 1.10
CA ILE A 474 -22.75 -18.99 0.30
C ILE A 474 -22.99 -17.66 1.03
N LEU A 475 -22.36 -17.43 2.17
CA LEU A 475 -22.50 -16.23 2.95
C LEU A 475 -21.40 -15.22 2.62
N PHE A 476 -21.79 -13.99 2.40
CA PHE A 476 -20.88 -12.89 2.15
C PHE A 476 -21.32 -11.65 2.93
N ARG A 477 -20.37 -10.91 3.46
CA ARG A 477 -20.56 -9.54 3.96
C ARG A 477 -19.51 -8.65 3.33
N ALA A 478 -19.95 -7.53 2.75
CA ALA A 478 -19.03 -6.60 2.11
C ALA A 478 -18.29 -5.76 3.17
N PRO A 479 -16.95 -5.54 3.02
CA PRO A 479 -16.24 -4.60 3.87
C PRO A 479 -16.81 -3.18 3.79
N TYR A 480 -16.76 -2.45 4.91
CA TYR A 480 -17.17 -1.05 5.03
C TYR A 480 -18.69 -0.80 4.88
N ASN A 481 -19.51 -1.77 5.16
CA ASN A 481 -20.99 -1.69 4.98
C ASN A 481 -21.39 -1.23 3.58
N ALA A 482 -20.61 -1.67 2.58
CA ALA A 482 -20.78 -1.23 1.21
C ALA A 482 -22.13 -1.63 0.59
N ASP A 483 -22.94 -2.39 1.29
CA ASP A 483 -24.17 -3.06 0.82
C ASP A 483 -25.29 -3.11 1.83
N SER A 484 -25.18 -2.43 2.96
CA SER A 484 -26.15 -2.59 4.08
C SER A 484 -27.56 -2.11 3.73
N ASP A 485 -27.69 -1.03 2.94
CA ASP A 485 -28.96 -0.53 2.41
C ASP A 485 -28.72 0.18 1.07
N PRO A 486 -28.49 -0.57 -0.03
CA PRO A 486 -28.26 0.03 -1.32
C PRO A 486 -29.52 0.70 -1.82
N THR A 487 -29.47 1.99 -2.02
CA THR A 487 -30.57 2.78 -2.58
C THR A 487 -30.45 2.98 -4.08
N GLN A 488 -29.27 2.71 -4.63
CA GLN A 488 -28.93 3.02 -6.03
C GLN A 488 -28.05 1.93 -6.67
N HIS A 489 -28.05 1.91 -7.99
CA HIS A 489 -27.34 0.92 -8.80
C HIS A 489 -25.87 0.75 -8.44
N GLU A 490 -25.13 1.83 -8.20
CA GLU A 490 -23.70 1.71 -7.87
C GLU A 490 -23.45 1.08 -6.49
N GLU A 491 -24.38 1.26 -5.56
CA GLU A 491 -24.29 0.66 -4.23
C GLU A 491 -24.67 -0.82 -4.24
N ILE A 492 -25.59 -1.24 -5.14
CA ILE A 492 -26.01 -2.64 -5.28
C ILE A 492 -25.06 -3.51 -6.12
N GLU A 493 -24.15 -2.91 -6.89
CA GLU A 493 -23.26 -3.66 -7.79
C GLU A 493 -22.46 -4.77 -7.10
N PRO A 494 -21.88 -4.58 -5.89
CA PRO A 494 -21.23 -5.67 -5.15
C PRO A 494 -22.18 -6.82 -4.82
N MET A 495 -23.43 -6.49 -4.48
CA MET A 495 -24.48 -7.47 -4.20
C MET A 495 -24.84 -8.28 -5.45
N ILE A 496 -24.97 -7.63 -6.61
CA ILE A 496 -25.23 -8.28 -7.89
C ILE A 496 -24.11 -9.26 -8.24
N LEU A 497 -22.85 -8.82 -8.12
CA LEU A 497 -21.69 -9.66 -8.38
C LEU A 497 -21.63 -10.86 -7.43
N ALA A 498 -21.94 -10.66 -6.16
CA ALA A 498 -22.02 -11.73 -5.17
C ALA A 498 -23.19 -12.69 -5.48
N SER A 499 -24.38 -12.16 -5.77
CA SER A 499 -25.57 -12.94 -6.11
C SER A 499 -25.35 -13.82 -7.35
N ARG A 500 -24.75 -13.29 -8.40
CA ARG A 500 -24.35 -14.05 -9.61
C ARG A 500 -23.39 -15.20 -9.31
N ARG A 501 -22.80 -15.23 -8.12
CA ARG A 501 -21.88 -16.27 -7.63
C ARG A 501 -22.50 -17.11 -6.51
N ASN A 502 -23.82 -17.06 -6.37
CA ASN A 502 -24.61 -17.77 -5.36
C ASN A 502 -24.24 -17.38 -3.92
N TYR A 503 -23.97 -16.10 -3.66
CA TYR A 503 -23.84 -15.59 -2.31
C TYR A 503 -25.13 -14.93 -1.84
N LEU A 504 -25.42 -15.11 -0.56
CA LEU A 504 -26.36 -14.31 0.22
C LEU A 504 -25.57 -13.22 0.94
N MET A 505 -26.05 -11.98 0.86
CA MET A 505 -25.43 -10.84 1.51
C MET A 505 -25.97 -10.72 2.93
N VAL A 506 -25.11 -10.85 3.93
CA VAL A 506 -25.52 -10.74 5.34
C VAL A 506 -25.30 -9.33 5.80
N GLY A 507 -26.38 -8.58 5.97
CA GLY A 507 -26.36 -7.23 6.54
C GLY A 507 -26.15 -7.23 8.04
N GLU A 508 -26.16 -6.05 8.62
CA GLU A 508 -26.14 -5.80 10.05
C GLU A 508 -27.00 -4.58 10.36
N SER A 509 -27.82 -4.68 11.40
CA SER A 509 -28.66 -3.55 11.85
C SER A 509 -28.12 -2.92 13.12
N ILE A 510 -27.36 -3.67 13.91
CA ILE A 510 -26.82 -3.19 15.18
C ILE A 510 -25.28 -3.15 15.11
N ASP A 511 -24.73 -2.02 14.65
CA ASP A 511 -23.28 -1.72 14.65
C ASP A 511 -22.90 -0.80 15.83
N PRO A 512 -22.24 -1.31 16.88
CA PRO A 512 -21.77 -0.49 17.98
C PRO A 512 -20.52 0.34 17.66
N ASN A 513 -20.01 0.28 16.42
CA ASN A 513 -18.79 0.94 16.00
C ASN A 513 -17.57 0.54 16.87
N ASP A 514 -17.45 -0.72 17.21
CA ASP A 514 -16.36 -1.25 18.05
C ASP A 514 -14.98 -1.18 17.36
N TRP A 515 -14.98 -0.95 16.05
CA TRP A 515 -13.80 -0.74 15.22
C TRP A 515 -13.18 0.67 15.38
N LYS A 516 -13.92 1.66 15.89
CA LYS A 516 -13.42 3.03 16.01
C LYS A 516 -12.31 3.16 17.05
N PRO A 517 -11.22 3.90 16.76
CA PRO A 517 -10.16 4.13 17.73
C PRO A 517 -10.68 4.82 19.01
N GLY A 518 -10.26 4.30 20.17
CA GLY A 518 -10.59 4.89 21.47
C GLY A 518 -11.98 4.53 22.02
N VAL A 519 -12.75 3.68 21.34
CA VAL A 519 -14.03 3.18 21.86
C VAL A 519 -13.82 2.35 23.13
N THR A 520 -14.70 2.52 24.13
CA THR A 520 -14.64 1.79 25.38
C THR A 520 -15.63 0.61 25.42
N ALA A 521 -15.38 -0.36 26.29
CA ALA A 521 -16.29 -1.49 26.48
C ALA A 521 -17.70 -1.06 26.92
N ASP A 522 -17.80 0.02 27.70
CA ASP A 522 -19.10 0.56 28.13
C ASP A 522 -19.86 1.18 26.96
N GLN A 523 -19.17 1.87 26.07
CA GLN A 523 -19.81 2.45 24.87
C GLN A 523 -20.30 1.35 23.92
N ILE A 524 -19.51 0.28 23.71
CA ILE A 524 -19.93 -0.86 22.89
C ILE A 524 -21.16 -1.53 23.52
N TYR A 525 -21.09 -1.84 24.82
CA TYR A 525 -22.20 -2.43 25.55
C TYR A 525 -23.48 -1.59 25.43
N GLN A 526 -23.39 -0.27 25.69
CA GLN A 526 -24.52 0.63 25.65
C GLN A 526 -25.15 0.68 24.24
N ARG A 527 -24.32 0.84 23.19
CA ARG A 527 -24.81 0.93 21.80
C ARG A 527 -25.51 -0.35 21.35
N VAL A 528 -24.98 -1.51 21.72
CA VAL A 528 -25.65 -2.79 21.41
C VAL A 528 -26.96 -2.90 22.14
N THR A 529 -26.99 -2.62 23.46
CA THR A 529 -28.23 -2.72 24.24
C THR A 529 -29.26 -1.67 23.81
N ASP A 530 -28.86 -0.46 23.48
CA ASP A 530 -29.75 0.58 22.96
C ASP A 530 -30.34 0.16 21.60
N GLY A 531 -29.51 -0.32 20.66
CA GLY A 531 -29.99 -0.80 19.37
C GLY A 531 -30.99 -1.95 19.49
N VAL A 532 -30.69 -2.92 20.36
CA VAL A 532 -31.64 -4.03 20.64
C VAL A 532 -32.98 -3.53 21.24
N HIS A 533 -32.91 -2.55 22.15
CA HIS A 533 -34.12 -2.01 22.80
C HIS A 533 -34.92 -1.07 21.90
N HIS A 534 -34.27 -0.43 20.89
CA HIS A 534 -34.97 0.38 19.89
C HIS A 534 -35.51 -0.47 18.71
N GLU A 535 -35.30 -1.78 18.75
CA GLU A 535 -35.72 -2.71 17.68
C GLU A 535 -35.09 -2.36 16.34
N ASP A 536 -33.82 -1.86 16.35
CA ASP A 536 -33.10 -1.49 15.13
C ASP A 536 -32.81 -2.70 14.21
N GLY A 537 -32.91 -3.94 14.77
CA GLY A 537 -32.77 -5.20 14.05
C GLY A 537 -32.35 -6.36 14.94
N HIS A 538 -31.92 -7.45 14.31
CA HIS A 538 -31.61 -8.72 14.99
C HIS A 538 -30.14 -9.15 14.87
N ILE A 539 -29.41 -8.64 13.86
CA ILE A 539 -28.01 -9.00 13.61
C ILE A 539 -27.07 -7.97 14.22
N ILE A 540 -26.29 -8.42 15.20
CA ILE A 540 -25.28 -7.61 15.88
C ILE A 540 -23.95 -7.81 15.18
N LEU A 541 -23.32 -6.71 14.73
CA LEU A 541 -21.98 -6.68 14.18
C LEU A 541 -20.97 -6.39 15.28
N LEU A 542 -19.95 -7.23 15.37
CA LEU A 542 -18.74 -7.02 16.17
C LEU A 542 -17.50 -7.39 15.34
N HIS A 543 -16.32 -7.07 15.83
CA HIS A 543 -15.08 -7.42 15.17
C HIS A 543 -14.17 -8.21 16.11
N ASP A 544 -13.58 -9.31 15.61
CA ASP A 544 -12.61 -10.13 16.35
C ASP A 544 -11.18 -9.94 15.84
N ALA A 545 -10.99 -9.09 14.81
CA ALA A 545 -9.69 -8.72 14.26
C ALA A 545 -9.67 -7.26 13.77
N GLY A 546 -8.60 -6.86 13.10
CA GLY A 546 -8.43 -5.49 12.58
C GLY A 546 -8.13 -4.43 13.65
N GLY A 547 -7.83 -3.19 13.20
CA GLY A 547 -7.52 -2.07 14.09
C GLY A 547 -6.29 -2.28 15.00
N VAL A 548 -6.17 -1.43 16.02
CA VAL A 548 -5.04 -1.48 16.97
C VAL A 548 -5.27 -2.51 18.08
N THR A 549 -6.52 -2.68 18.52
CA THR A 549 -6.88 -3.59 19.64
C THR A 549 -8.37 -3.91 19.62
N ARG A 550 -8.74 -5.12 20.05
CA ARG A 550 -10.12 -5.55 20.26
C ARG A 550 -10.45 -5.79 21.75
N LYS A 551 -9.60 -5.22 22.61
CA LYS A 551 -9.78 -5.38 24.09
C LYS A 551 -11.15 -4.90 24.57
N ALA A 552 -11.66 -3.82 24.01
CA ALA A 552 -12.96 -3.27 24.38
C ALA A 552 -14.11 -4.22 24.00
N THR A 553 -14.06 -4.80 22.80
CA THR A 553 -15.02 -5.80 22.32
C THR A 553 -15.01 -7.04 23.20
N ILE A 554 -13.82 -7.58 23.53
CA ILE A 554 -13.69 -8.74 24.42
C ILE A 554 -14.26 -8.47 25.82
N GLN A 555 -14.10 -7.26 26.34
CA GLN A 555 -14.65 -6.88 27.65
C GLN A 555 -16.16 -6.63 27.63
N ALA A 556 -16.69 -6.13 26.52
CA ALA A 556 -18.12 -5.85 26.35
C ALA A 556 -18.93 -7.13 26.12
N LEU A 557 -18.41 -8.07 25.32
CA LEU A 557 -19.13 -9.24 24.82
C LEU A 557 -19.81 -10.08 25.92
N PRO A 558 -19.15 -10.51 27.01
CA PRO A 558 -19.81 -11.32 28.05
C PRO A 558 -20.91 -10.52 28.78
N ARG A 559 -20.76 -9.21 28.91
CA ARG A 559 -21.76 -8.34 29.54
C ARG A 559 -22.99 -8.21 28.65
N ILE A 560 -22.78 -8.01 27.34
CA ILE A 560 -23.86 -7.95 26.34
C ILE A 560 -24.67 -9.25 26.40
N ILE A 561 -24.03 -10.39 26.26
CA ILE A 561 -24.68 -11.69 26.28
C ILE A 561 -25.45 -11.90 27.59
N THR A 562 -24.80 -11.70 28.72
CA THR A 562 -25.42 -11.95 30.02
C THR A 562 -26.63 -11.05 30.31
N THR A 563 -26.55 -9.78 29.91
CA THR A 563 -27.63 -8.81 30.12
C THR A 563 -28.82 -9.16 29.24
N LEU A 564 -28.65 -9.34 27.96
CA LEU A 564 -29.73 -9.63 27.03
C LEU A 564 -30.38 -10.99 27.29
N GLN A 565 -29.58 -12.00 27.68
CA GLN A 565 -30.16 -13.29 28.11
C GLN A 565 -31.03 -13.15 29.38
N LYS A 566 -30.66 -12.32 30.37
CA LYS A 566 -31.47 -12.01 31.54
C LYS A 566 -32.77 -11.28 31.20
N GLU A 567 -32.76 -10.48 30.15
CA GLU A 567 -33.95 -9.76 29.64
C GLU A 567 -34.83 -10.65 28.75
N GLY A 568 -34.46 -11.94 28.60
CA GLY A 568 -35.20 -12.93 27.86
C GLY A 568 -34.93 -12.96 26.36
N TYR A 569 -33.87 -12.32 25.90
CA TYR A 569 -33.39 -12.46 24.51
C TYR A 569 -32.67 -13.80 24.33
N ARG A 570 -32.81 -14.38 23.14
CA ARG A 570 -32.22 -15.65 22.75
C ARG A 570 -31.23 -15.44 21.63
N PHE A 571 -30.00 -15.88 21.84
CA PHE A 571 -29.01 -15.86 20.77
C PHE A 571 -29.14 -17.10 19.91
N ILE A 572 -29.51 -16.92 18.64
CA ILE A 572 -29.71 -17.97 17.65
C ILE A 572 -28.60 -17.99 16.62
N SER A 573 -28.48 -19.11 15.93
CA SER A 573 -27.50 -19.17 14.81
C SER A 573 -28.07 -18.49 13.56
N LEU A 574 -27.18 -18.14 12.64
CA LEU A 574 -27.57 -17.57 11.35
C LEU A 574 -28.40 -18.56 10.53
N GLU A 575 -28.14 -19.86 10.69
CA GLU A 575 -28.95 -20.95 10.12
C GLU A 575 -30.40 -20.94 10.60
N GLU A 576 -30.59 -20.77 11.91
CA GLU A 576 -31.90 -20.68 12.51
C GLU A 576 -32.62 -19.40 12.06
N TYR A 577 -31.90 -18.28 12.00
CA TYR A 577 -32.44 -17.01 11.51
C TYR A 577 -32.92 -17.10 10.06
N LEU A 578 -32.19 -17.82 9.21
CA LEU A 578 -32.54 -18.01 7.80
C LEU A 578 -33.54 -19.17 7.58
N GLY A 579 -33.86 -19.97 8.60
CA GLY A 579 -34.64 -21.19 8.45
C GLY A 579 -33.97 -22.24 7.56
N MET A 580 -32.64 -22.19 7.45
CA MET A 580 -31.83 -23.05 6.57
C MET A 580 -30.95 -23.98 7.38
N LYS A 581 -30.59 -25.12 6.81
CA LYS A 581 -29.62 -26.02 7.42
C LYS A 581 -28.20 -25.50 7.18
N ARG A 582 -27.26 -25.79 8.11
CA ARG A 582 -25.86 -25.43 7.99
C ARG A 582 -25.22 -25.97 6.70
N GLU A 583 -25.61 -27.19 6.30
CA GLU A 583 -25.13 -27.79 5.05
C GLU A 583 -25.62 -27.05 3.79
N THR A 584 -26.68 -26.26 3.89
CA THR A 584 -27.13 -25.38 2.80
C THR A 584 -26.26 -24.11 2.73
N LEU A 585 -25.94 -23.50 3.88
CA LEU A 585 -25.11 -22.30 3.96
C LEU A 585 -23.64 -22.62 3.76
N MET A 586 -23.20 -23.78 4.23
CA MET A 586 -21.85 -24.29 4.06
C MET A 586 -21.86 -25.70 3.42
N PRO A 587 -22.14 -25.81 2.12
CA PRO A 587 -22.26 -27.10 1.44
C PRO A 587 -20.93 -27.85 1.39
N THR A 588 -20.98 -29.17 1.61
CA THR A 588 -19.84 -30.07 1.51
C THR A 588 -19.34 -30.13 0.06
N ILE A 589 -18.03 -30.07 -0.13
CA ILE A 589 -17.41 -30.20 -1.45
C ILE A 589 -17.39 -31.66 -1.89
N GLN A 590 -17.96 -31.92 -3.06
CA GLN A 590 -17.95 -33.26 -3.65
C GLN A 590 -16.58 -33.64 -4.23
N LYS A 591 -16.20 -34.90 -4.12
CA LYS A 591 -14.96 -35.43 -4.74
C LYS A 591 -15.02 -35.31 -6.26
N GLY A 592 -14.23 -34.39 -6.80
CA GLY A 592 -14.12 -34.07 -8.22
C GLY A 592 -12.98 -33.10 -8.45
N LYS A 593 -12.97 -32.38 -9.56
CA LYS A 593 -11.93 -31.38 -9.86
C LYS A 593 -11.81 -30.32 -8.77
N ALA A 594 -12.94 -29.89 -8.19
CA ALA A 594 -12.98 -28.94 -7.08
C ALA A 594 -12.32 -29.51 -5.82
N TYR A 595 -12.57 -30.78 -5.48
CA TYR A 595 -11.93 -31.44 -4.35
C TYR A 595 -10.39 -31.49 -4.49
N TYR A 596 -9.86 -31.88 -5.66
CA TYR A 596 -8.41 -31.91 -5.87
C TYR A 596 -7.80 -30.50 -5.85
N ALA A 597 -8.49 -29.49 -6.39
CA ALA A 597 -8.07 -28.09 -6.27
C ALA A 597 -8.06 -27.64 -4.81
N MET A 598 -9.05 -28.03 -4.01
CA MET A 598 -9.09 -27.80 -2.57
C MET A 598 -7.88 -28.42 -1.86
N GLN A 599 -7.59 -29.70 -2.09
CA GLN A 599 -6.45 -30.37 -1.46
C GLN A 599 -5.12 -29.74 -1.85
N MET A 600 -4.96 -29.35 -3.11
CA MET A 600 -3.77 -28.65 -3.57
C MET A 600 -3.64 -27.29 -2.88
N ASN A 601 -4.73 -26.52 -2.76
CA ASN A 601 -4.74 -25.24 -2.05
C ASN A 601 -4.40 -25.40 -0.57
N LEU A 602 -4.98 -26.41 0.10
CA LEU A 602 -4.69 -26.68 1.51
C LEU A 602 -3.20 -26.99 1.69
N THR A 603 -2.67 -27.92 0.87
CA THR A 603 -1.24 -28.28 0.92
C THR A 603 -0.35 -27.07 0.67
N LEU A 604 -0.71 -26.22 -0.30
CA LEU A 604 0.04 -25.00 -0.60
C LEU A 604 -0.06 -23.99 0.53
N ALA A 605 -1.26 -23.76 1.08
CA ALA A 605 -1.49 -22.84 2.18
C ALA A 605 -0.76 -23.31 3.46
N GLU A 606 -0.83 -24.60 3.81
CA GLU A 606 -0.09 -25.19 4.93
C GLU A 606 1.43 -25.10 4.73
N PHE A 607 1.89 -25.36 3.50
CA PHE A 607 3.31 -25.21 3.16
C PHE A 607 3.79 -23.76 3.34
N ILE A 608 3.03 -22.77 2.82
CA ILE A 608 3.36 -21.36 2.95
C ILE A 608 3.34 -20.93 4.43
N TYR A 609 2.35 -21.38 5.21
CA TYR A 609 2.23 -21.11 6.63
C TYR A 609 3.45 -21.61 7.40
N HIS A 610 3.77 -22.90 7.27
CA HIS A 610 4.93 -23.49 7.95
C HIS A 610 6.26 -22.95 7.41
N LEU A 611 6.36 -22.62 6.14
CA LEU A 611 7.54 -21.98 5.56
C LEU A 611 7.77 -20.59 6.16
N SER A 612 6.69 -19.80 6.34
CA SER A 612 6.76 -18.48 6.96
C SER A 612 7.24 -18.55 8.40
N ASP A 613 6.67 -19.48 9.19
CA ASP A 613 7.09 -19.71 10.58
C ASP A 613 8.54 -20.17 10.65
N PHE A 614 8.93 -21.11 9.80
CA PHE A 614 10.30 -21.60 9.70
C PHE A 614 11.29 -20.48 9.36
N ILE A 615 10.97 -19.64 8.37
CA ILE A 615 11.81 -18.50 7.96
C ILE A 615 11.93 -17.49 9.11
N THR A 616 10.84 -17.19 9.79
CA THR A 616 10.82 -16.26 10.92
C THR A 616 11.67 -16.78 12.08
N ALA A 617 11.53 -18.06 12.45
CA ALA A 617 12.33 -18.70 13.47
C ALA A 617 13.82 -18.72 13.08
N LEU A 618 14.14 -19.08 11.85
CA LEU A 618 15.51 -19.10 11.32
C LEU A 618 16.14 -17.71 11.36
N PHE A 619 15.40 -16.68 10.98
CA PHE A 619 15.87 -15.30 11.03
C PHE A 619 16.16 -14.84 12.47
N LEU A 620 15.28 -15.17 13.42
CA LEU A 620 15.47 -14.86 14.83
C LEU A 620 16.73 -15.56 15.39
N VAL A 621 16.91 -16.83 15.06
CA VAL A 621 18.11 -17.59 15.45
C VAL A 621 19.37 -16.93 14.88
N PHE A 622 19.37 -16.56 13.60
CA PHE A 622 20.52 -15.89 12.98
C PHE A 622 20.80 -14.51 13.58
N LEU A 623 19.78 -13.77 13.94
CA LEU A 623 19.91 -12.48 14.62
C LEU A 623 20.57 -12.65 16.00
N VAL A 624 20.10 -13.61 16.79
CA VAL A 624 20.66 -13.91 18.13
C VAL A 624 22.11 -14.38 18.01
N LEU A 625 22.40 -15.30 17.07
CA LEU A 625 23.76 -15.77 16.82
C LEU A 625 24.68 -14.65 16.37
N GLY A 626 24.21 -13.76 15.50
CA GLY A 626 24.95 -12.59 15.04
C GLY A 626 25.29 -11.64 16.20
N PHE A 627 24.32 -11.37 17.06
CA PHE A 627 24.52 -10.51 18.22
C PHE A 627 25.47 -11.14 19.26
N MET A 628 25.35 -12.44 19.51
CA MET A 628 26.28 -13.17 20.40
C MET A 628 27.71 -13.15 19.82
N ARG A 629 27.85 -13.39 18.50
CA ARG A 629 29.15 -13.27 17.82
C ARG A 629 29.75 -11.90 17.99
N LEU A 630 28.97 -10.84 17.81
CA LEU A 630 29.39 -9.46 17.95
C LEU A 630 29.99 -9.20 19.34
N ILE A 631 29.26 -9.53 20.40
CA ILE A 631 29.72 -9.33 21.79
C ILE A 631 31.00 -10.11 22.04
N PHE A 632 31.06 -11.36 21.60
CA PHE A 632 32.22 -12.23 21.76
C PHE A 632 33.46 -11.67 21.05
N MET A 633 33.30 -11.23 19.79
CA MET A 633 34.38 -10.63 18.99
C MET A 633 34.94 -9.35 19.65
N TYR A 634 34.06 -8.49 20.18
CA TYR A 634 34.49 -7.32 20.94
C TYR A 634 35.30 -7.70 22.18
N GLY A 635 34.84 -8.70 22.92
CA GLY A 635 35.56 -9.19 24.08
C GLY A 635 36.97 -9.71 23.70
N LEU A 636 37.08 -10.44 22.57
CA LEU A 636 38.36 -10.93 22.07
C LEU A 636 39.30 -9.81 21.62
N VAL A 637 38.82 -8.80 20.92
CA VAL A 637 39.64 -7.64 20.51
C VAL A 637 40.17 -6.88 21.72
N ILE A 638 39.33 -6.67 22.75
CA ILE A 638 39.74 -6.05 24.00
C ILE A 638 40.83 -6.89 24.71
N LYS A 639 40.62 -8.22 24.71
CA LYS A 639 41.61 -9.18 25.28
C LYS A 639 42.92 -9.10 24.54
N GLU A 640 42.92 -9.13 23.20
CA GLU A 640 44.13 -9.07 22.38
C GLU A 640 44.89 -7.75 22.58
N LYS A 641 44.19 -6.61 22.59
CA LYS A 641 44.81 -5.33 22.92
C LYS A 641 45.45 -5.28 24.31
N ARG A 642 44.88 -5.97 25.28
CA ARG A 642 45.53 -6.11 26.61
C ARG A 642 46.77 -6.98 26.55
N ILE A 643 46.76 -8.06 25.77
CA ILE A 643 47.90 -8.94 25.53
C ILE A 643 49.03 -8.14 24.82
N GLU A 644 48.69 -7.45 23.74
CA GLU A 644 49.63 -6.62 22.95
C GLU A 644 50.31 -5.58 23.84
N ARG A 645 49.58 -4.84 24.69
CA ARG A 645 50.11 -3.86 25.63
C ARG A 645 51.03 -4.49 26.70
N ARG A 646 50.90 -5.74 27.00
CA ARG A 646 51.73 -6.46 28.01
C ARG A 646 52.99 -7.06 27.37
N ARG A 647 52.98 -7.23 26.04
CA ARG A 647 54.18 -7.69 25.30
C ARG A 647 55.20 -6.57 25.30
N ASN A 648 56.34 -6.79 25.97
CA ASN A 648 57.43 -5.84 25.96
C ASN A 648 58.48 -6.25 24.95
N TYR A 649 58.54 -5.44 23.85
CA TYR A 649 59.51 -5.64 22.78
C TYR A 649 60.73 -4.69 22.90
N ASP A 650 60.75 -3.80 23.91
CA ASP A 650 61.75 -2.73 24.00
C ASP A 650 63.18 -3.22 24.30
N ASN A 651 63.30 -4.44 24.77
CA ASN A 651 64.61 -5.04 25.16
C ASN A 651 65.23 -5.93 24.05
N LEU A 652 64.65 -5.96 22.87
CA LEU A 652 65.20 -6.72 21.73
C LEU A 652 66.23 -5.88 20.98
N GLY A 653 67.48 -5.96 21.37
CA GLY A 653 68.60 -5.31 20.65
C GLY A 653 68.68 -5.81 19.18
N LYS A 654 69.05 -4.91 18.25
CA LYS A 654 69.24 -5.28 16.84
C LYS A 654 70.21 -6.42 16.60
N GLU A 655 71.10 -6.69 17.55
CA GLU A 655 72.08 -7.77 17.51
C GLU A 655 71.51 -9.17 17.74
N ASN A 656 70.33 -9.28 18.30
CA ASN A 656 69.66 -10.56 18.58
C ASN A 656 68.52 -10.91 17.61
N MET A 657 68.42 -10.23 16.51
CA MET A 657 67.37 -10.46 15.50
C MET A 657 67.79 -11.65 14.58
N PRO A 658 66.89 -12.68 14.41
CA PRO A 658 67.23 -13.84 13.62
C PRO A 658 67.31 -13.54 12.12
N LYS A 659 68.07 -14.31 11.36
CA LYS A 659 68.11 -14.22 9.89
C LYS A 659 66.71 -14.59 9.33
N VAL A 660 66.23 -13.81 8.35
CA VAL A 660 64.98 -14.06 7.66
C VAL A 660 65.15 -13.98 6.16
N SER A 661 64.50 -14.87 5.41
CA SER A 661 64.44 -14.81 3.95
C SER A 661 63.04 -14.39 3.52
N ILE A 662 62.96 -13.37 2.64
CA ILE A 662 61.69 -12.94 2.04
C ILE A 662 61.51 -13.70 0.74
N ILE A 663 60.47 -14.49 0.61
CA ILE A 663 60.13 -15.27 -0.59
C ILE A 663 59.06 -14.55 -1.37
N VAL A 664 59.37 -14.21 -2.65
CA VAL A 664 58.45 -13.51 -3.56
C VAL A 664 58.19 -14.39 -4.78
N PRO A 665 57.07 -15.12 -4.82
CA PRO A 665 56.66 -15.87 -6.00
C PRO A 665 56.09 -14.88 -7.04
N ALA A 666 56.57 -14.95 -8.28
CA ALA A 666 56.10 -14.08 -9.35
C ALA A 666 55.65 -14.90 -10.57
N TYR A 667 54.52 -14.55 -11.15
CA TYR A 667 54.01 -15.15 -12.39
C TYR A 667 53.22 -14.10 -13.17
N ASN A 668 53.82 -13.62 -14.30
CA ASN A 668 53.25 -12.55 -15.12
C ASN A 668 52.97 -11.26 -14.33
N GLU A 669 53.98 -10.78 -13.59
CA GLU A 669 53.92 -9.58 -12.73
C GLU A 669 54.94 -8.49 -13.21
N GLU A 670 55.16 -8.39 -14.52
CA GLU A 670 56.11 -7.42 -15.09
C GLU A 670 55.87 -5.96 -14.65
N VAL A 671 54.62 -5.62 -14.29
CA VAL A 671 54.22 -4.28 -13.86
C VAL A 671 54.70 -3.96 -12.46
N ASN A 672 54.56 -4.91 -11.52
CA ASN A 672 54.70 -4.65 -10.08
C ASN A 672 55.99 -5.17 -9.46
N VAL A 673 56.53 -6.29 -9.96
CA VAL A 673 57.57 -7.06 -9.28
C VAL A 673 58.81 -6.24 -8.98
N VAL A 674 59.24 -5.32 -9.87
CA VAL A 674 60.40 -4.45 -9.67
C VAL A 674 60.18 -3.50 -8.50
N ASN A 675 59.03 -2.85 -8.43
CA ASN A 675 58.68 -1.93 -7.35
C ASN A 675 58.56 -2.66 -6.01
N THR A 676 58.00 -3.87 -6.03
CA THR A 676 57.91 -4.70 -4.83
C THR A 676 59.29 -5.06 -4.28
N ILE A 677 60.22 -5.51 -5.14
CA ILE A 677 61.60 -5.85 -4.69
C ILE A 677 62.36 -4.59 -4.19
N TYR A 678 62.24 -3.42 -4.85
CA TYR A 678 62.80 -2.18 -4.32
C TYR A 678 62.25 -1.84 -2.92
N ASN A 679 60.96 -1.91 -2.75
CA ASN A 679 60.33 -1.66 -1.46
C ASN A 679 60.80 -2.64 -0.36
N LEU A 680 61.06 -3.92 -0.72
CA LEU A 680 61.58 -4.92 0.22
C LEU A 680 63.05 -4.70 0.57
N ILE A 681 63.88 -4.19 -0.32
CA ILE A 681 65.26 -3.85 -0.06
C ILE A 681 65.40 -2.74 0.98
N GLU A 682 64.44 -1.82 1.00
CA GLU A 682 64.37 -0.65 1.89
C GLU A 682 63.83 -0.97 3.31
N GLN A 683 63.57 -2.24 3.65
CA GLN A 683 63.07 -2.59 5.00
C GLN A 683 64.16 -2.34 6.06
N ASP A 684 63.74 -1.90 7.24
CA ASP A 684 64.58 -1.51 8.38
C ASP A 684 65.24 -2.69 9.14
N TYR A 685 65.02 -3.92 8.68
CA TYR A 685 65.53 -5.12 9.29
C TYR A 685 66.99 -5.39 8.92
N PRO A 686 67.87 -5.79 9.91
CA PRO A 686 69.29 -5.83 9.64
C PRO A 686 69.77 -7.08 8.87
N LEU A 687 69.17 -8.25 9.10
CA LEU A 687 69.61 -9.56 8.61
C LEU A 687 68.56 -10.25 7.75
N PHE A 688 68.47 -9.83 6.48
CA PHE A 688 67.56 -10.48 5.54
C PHE A 688 68.13 -10.61 4.14
N ASP A 689 67.58 -11.58 3.41
CA ASP A 689 67.76 -11.77 1.98
C ASP A 689 66.41 -11.93 1.30
N ILE A 690 66.38 -11.72 -0.04
CA ILE A 690 65.18 -11.81 -0.85
C ILE A 690 65.35 -12.93 -1.87
N VAL A 691 64.42 -13.88 -1.88
CA VAL A 691 64.39 -14.99 -2.85
C VAL A 691 63.21 -14.77 -3.80
N ALA A 692 63.46 -14.21 -4.94
CA ALA A 692 62.50 -14.00 -6.01
C ALA A 692 62.41 -15.23 -6.90
N VAL A 693 61.24 -15.85 -6.97
CA VAL A 693 60.98 -17.06 -7.73
C VAL A 693 60.01 -16.80 -8.89
N ASP A 694 60.54 -16.82 -10.11
CA ASP A 694 59.72 -16.75 -11.31
C ASP A 694 59.10 -18.11 -11.61
N ASP A 695 57.79 -18.24 -11.60
CA ASP A 695 57.03 -19.50 -11.83
C ASP A 695 56.72 -19.68 -13.33
N GLY A 696 57.75 -19.50 -14.20
CA GLY A 696 57.63 -19.69 -15.62
C GLY A 696 56.76 -18.63 -16.31
N SER A 697 57.00 -17.35 -15.98
CA SER A 697 56.29 -16.22 -16.57
C SER A 697 56.41 -16.15 -18.10
N LYS A 698 55.35 -15.74 -18.75
CA LYS A 698 55.29 -15.57 -20.21
C LYS A 698 55.46 -14.12 -20.67
N ASP A 699 55.55 -13.19 -19.73
CA ASP A 699 55.78 -11.75 -19.91
C ASP A 699 57.26 -11.38 -19.60
N ARG A 700 57.54 -10.13 -19.39
CA ARG A 700 58.89 -9.64 -19.11
C ARG A 700 59.30 -9.71 -17.64
N THR A 701 58.54 -10.42 -16.77
CA THR A 701 58.81 -10.50 -15.34
C THR A 701 60.22 -10.94 -15.03
N LEU A 702 60.68 -12.10 -15.53
CA LEU A 702 62.04 -12.61 -15.30
C LEU A 702 63.11 -11.70 -15.88
N ALA A 703 62.91 -11.14 -17.09
CA ALA A 703 63.84 -10.25 -17.74
C ALA A 703 64.09 -8.98 -16.91
N ARG A 704 62.99 -8.37 -16.39
CA ARG A 704 63.04 -7.20 -15.53
C ARG A 704 63.74 -7.45 -14.18
N LEU A 705 63.44 -8.60 -13.57
CA LEU A 705 64.13 -8.99 -12.34
C LEU A 705 65.63 -9.13 -12.55
N LYS A 706 66.09 -9.84 -13.58
CA LYS A 706 67.49 -10.01 -13.88
C LYS A 706 68.16 -8.69 -14.26
N GLU A 707 67.54 -7.86 -15.05
CA GLU A 707 68.04 -6.53 -15.43
C GLU A 707 68.32 -5.62 -14.24
N LYS A 708 67.41 -5.61 -13.26
CA LYS A 708 67.45 -4.65 -12.15
C LYS A 708 68.19 -5.18 -10.92
N PHE A 709 68.10 -6.50 -10.66
CA PHE A 709 68.57 -7.09 -9.40
C PHE A 709 69.56 -8.26 -9.60
N GLY A 710 69.94 -8.61 -10.83
CA GLY A 710 70.77 -9.78 -11.10
C GLY A 710 72.15 -9.80 -10.36
N ASN A 711 72.65 -8.64 -9.97
CA ASN A 711 73.90 -8.52 -9.21
C ASN A 711 73.74 -7.93 -7.82
N HIS A 712 72.50 -7.83 -7.34
CA HIS A 712 72.23 -7.22 -6.06
C HIS A 712 72.48 -8.21 -4.89
N PRO A 713 73.29 -7.86 -3.86
CA PRO A 713 73.83 -8.78 -2.86
C PRO A 713 72.75 -9.40 -1.96
N LYS A 714 71.59 -8.75 -1.83
CA LYS A 714 70.48 -9.23 -1.02
C LYS A 714 69.42 -9.96 -1.84
N VAL A 715 69.49 -10.08 -3.17
CA VAL A 715 68.41 -10.62 -4.02
C VAL A 715 68.92 -11.82 -4.81
N ALA A 716 68.36 -12.98 -4.54
CA ALA A 716 68.55 -14.19 -5.32
C ALA A 716 67.35 -14.42 -6.23
N ILE A 717 67.61 -14.61 -7.54
CA ILE A 717 66.55 -14.79 -8.56
C ILE A 717 66.61 -16.21 -9.10
N PHE A 718 65.51 -16.91 -8.97
CA PHE A 718 65.33 -18.27 -9.48
C PHE A 718 64.19 -18.34 -10.48
N THR A 719 64.22 -19.31 -11.37
CA THR A 719 63.10 -19.58 -12.27
C THR A 719 62.82 -21.08 -12.33
N LYS A 720 61.57 -21.46 -12.51
CA LYS A 720 61.16 -22.83 -12.65
C LYS A 720 59.96 -22.93 -13.61
N PRO A 721 59.67 -24.15 -14.18
CA PRO A 721 58.45 -24.35 -14.94
C PRO A 721 57.21 -24.06 -14.07
N ASN A 722 56.18 -23.51 -14.69
CA ASN A 722 54.94 -23.13 -13.96
C ASN A 722 54.35 -24.30 -13.20
N GLY A 723 54.24 -24.19 -11.90
CA GLY A 723 53.67 -25.18 -11.00
C GLY A 723 52.66 -24.55 -10.00
N GLY A 724 52.37 -23.25 -10.15
CA GLY A 724 51.52 -22.49 -9.29
C GLY A 724 52.20 -21.93 -8.03
N LYS A 725 51.50 -21.03 -7.32
CA LYS A 725 52.07 -20.29 -6.20
C LYS A 725 52.65 -21.17 -5.09
N ALA A 726 51.97 -22.20 -4.67
CA ALA A 726 52.42 -23.14 -3.65
C ALA A 726 53.76 -23.82 -4.05
N ALA A 727 53.89 -24.22 -5.31
CA ALA A 727 55.11 -24.84 -5.82
C ALA A 727 56.27 -23.81 -5.92
N ALA A 728 55.97 -22.54 -6.27
CA ALA A 728 57.00 -21.48 -6.30
C ALA A 728 57.49 -21.11 -4.88
N LEU A 729 56.56 -21.04 -3.93
CA LEU A 729 56.90 -20.80 -2.51
C LEU A 729 57.75 -21.94 -1.95
N ASN A 730 57.37 -23.19 -2.17
CA ASN A 730 58.17 -24.35 -1.71
C ASN A 730 59.55 -24.39 -2.38
N PHE A 731 59.65 -24.01 -3.64
CA PHE A 731 60.94 -23.91 -4.37
C PHE A 731 61.84 -22.84 -3.72
N GLY A 732 61.24 -21.66 -3.38
CA GLY A 732 61.97 -20.63 -2.67
C GLY A 732 62.40 -21.08 -1.27
N LEU A 733 61.56 -21.80 -0.54
CA LEU A 733 61.87 -22.39 0.78
C LEU A 733 63.06 -23.41 0.75
N SER A 734 63.23 -24.12 -0.34
CA SER A 734 64.33 -25.03 -0.51
C SER A 734 65.68 -24.36 -0.83
N HIS A 735 65.64 -23.08 -1.18
CA HIS A 735 66.83 -22.29 -1.53
C HIS A 735 67.20 -21.23 -0.47
N THR A 736 66.71 -21.40 0.74
CA THR A 736 67.07 -20.56 1.90
C THR A 736 67.53 -21.37 3.07
N ASP A 737 68.56 -20.86 3.76
CA ASP A 737 69.06 -21.41 5.01
C ASP A 737 68.53 -20.70 6.27
N ALA A 738 67.67 -19.72 6.09
CA ALA A 738 67.09 -19.00 7.20
C ALA A 738 66.06 -19.81 7.98
N ASP A 739 66.09 -19.68 9.32
CA ASP A 739 65.10 -20.31 10.22
C ASP A 739 63.71 -19.71 10.15
N PHE A 740 63.61 -18.49 9.62
CA PHE A 740 62.38 -17.76 9.42
C PHE A 740 62.19 -17.26 8.00
N VAL A 741 60.97 -17.32 7.52
CA VAL A 741 60.65 -16.87 6.18
C VAL A 741 59.48 -15.94 6.19
N VAL A 742 59.47 -14.95 5.28
CA VAL A 742 58.34 -14.06 5.07
C VAL A 742 57.90 -14.23 3.62
N CYS A 743 56.66 -14.61 3.42
CA CYS A 743 56.06 -14.77 2.11
C CYS A 743 55.36 -13.48 1.73
N ILE A 744 55.67 -12.92 0.56
CA ILE A 744 55.12 -11.65 0.06
C ILE A 744 54.66 -11.85 -1.38
N ASP A 745 53.45 -11.41 -1.71
CA ASP A 745 52.95 -11.40 -3.10
C ASP A 745 53.71 -10.35 -3.95
N ALA A 746 53.95 -10.63 -5.22
CA ALA A 746 54.73 -9.81 -6.12
C ALA A 746 54.08 -8.44 -6.47
N ASP A 747 52.84 -8.20 -6.03
CA ASP A 747 52.06 -6.96 -6.18
C ASP A 747 51.91 -6.18 -4.86
N THR A 748 52.63 -6.58 -3.82
CA THR A 748 52.46 -6.04 -2.48
C THR A 748 53.67 -5.17 -2.09
N GLN A 749 53.40 -4.05 -1.42
CA GLN A 749 54.38 -3.16 -0.86
C GLN A 749 54.24 -3.09 0.66
N LEU A 750 55.35 -3.18 1.38
CA LEU A 750 55.40 -3.12 2.83
C LEU A 750 55.74 -1.73 3.35
N ARG A 751 55.17 -1.36 4.49
CA ARG A 751 55.72 -0.22 5.24
C ARG A 751 57.17 -0.53 5.64
N HIS A 752 58.01 0.49 5.69
CA HIS A 752 59.46 0.40 5.98
C HIS A 752 59.76 -0.41 7.24
N ASP A 753 58.92 -0.35 8.27
CA ASP A 753 59.11 -1.01 9.56
C ASP A 753 58.33 -2.36 9.71
N ALA A 754 57.73 -2.85 8.63
CA ALA A 754 56.85 -4.03 8.70
C ALA A 754 57.59 -5.32 9.00
N LEU A 755 58.78 -5.50 8.41
CA LEU A 755 59.59 -6.72 8.61
C LEU A 755 60.10 -6.81 10.06
N SER A 756 60.61 -5.72 10.64
CA SER A 756 61.03 -5.63 12.03
C SER A 756 59.91 -5.96 13.00
N LYS A 757 58.70 -5.49 12.69
CA LYS A 757 57.48 -5.75 13.51
C LYS A 757 57.04 -7.21 13.46
N LEU A 758 57.12 -7.87 12.32
CA LEU A 758 56.81 -9.29 12.23
C LEU A 758 57.85 -10.13 12.99
N MET A 759 59.09 -9.82 12.84
CA MET A 759 60.17 -10.62 13.38
C MET A 759 60.34 -10.49 14.90
N ARG A 760 59.90 -9.41 15.52
CA ARG A 760 59.93 -9.21 16.97
C ARG A 760 59.11 -10.26 17.71
N HIS A 761 58.06 -10.82 17.11
CA HIS A 761 57.26 -11.90 17.72
C HIS A 761 58.10 -13.19 17.89
N PHE A 762 58.89 -13.54 16.86
CA PHE A 762 59.73 -14.74 16.94
C PHE A 762 60.98 -14.52 17.84
N ALA A 763 61.53 -13.32 17.84
CA ALA A 763 62.61 -12.96 18.71
C ALA A 763 62.24 -12.95 20.18
N ALA A 764 61.01 -12.59 20.52
CA ALA A 764 60.46 -12.62 21.86
C ALA A 764 60.03 -14.05 22.31
N ASP A 765 59.80 -14.97 21.36
CA ASP A 765 59.28 -16.34 21.61
C ASP A 765 60.38 -17.30 22.01
N LYS A 766 60.79 -17.26 23.26
CA LYS A 766 61.83 -18.15 23.83
C LYS A 766 61.42 -19.65 23.86
N GLU A 767 60.13 -19.92 23.89
CA GLU A 767 59.59 -21.29 23.98
C GLU A 767 59.32 -21.89 22.59
N LYS A 768 59.60 -21.18 21.53
CA LYS A 768 59.40 -21.61 20.14
C LYS A 768 57.95 -22.06 19.84
N ARG A 769 56.97 -21.42 20.45
CA ARG A 769 55.56 -21.73 20.24
C ARG A 769 54.93 -21.05 19.04
N VAL A 770 55.46 -19.87 18.66
CA VAL A 770 54.95 -19.09 17.52
C VAL A 770 55.41 -19.75 16.23
N GLY A 771 54.42 -20.29 15.49
CA GLY A 771 54.64 -20.95 14.20
C GLY A 771 54.53 -19.98 13.05
N ALA A 772 53.66 -18.98 13.13
CA ALA A 772 53.50 -17.94 12.12
C ALA A 772 52.97 -16.61 12.72
N VAL A 773 53.25 -15.53 12.04
CA VAL A 773 52.75 -14.17 12.36
C VAL A 773 52.07 -13.60 11.14
N ALA A 774 50.78 -13.23 11.25
CA ALA A 774 50.01 -12.60 10.22
C ALA A 774 50.20 -11.09 10.28
N GLY A 775 50.51 -10.43 9.15
CA GLY A 775 50.52 -8.98 9.07
C GLY A 775 49.16 -8.38 8.68
N ASN A 776 49.11 -7.08 8.66
CA ASN A 776 47.90 -6.30 8.36
C ASN A 776 47.88 -5.91 6.87
N VAL A 777 46.91 -6.40 6.13
CA VAL A 777 46.80 -6.13 4.68
C VAL A 777 45.79 -5.02 4.44
N LYS A 778 46.14 -4.00 3.67
CA LYS A 778 45.30 -2.89 3.27
C LYS A 778 45.27 -2.74 1.74
N VAL A 779 44.20 -2.15 1.24
CA VAL A 779 44.05 -1.85 -0.20
C VAL A 779 44.79 -0.59 -0.54
N GLY A 780 45.77 -0.68 -1.48
CA GLY A 780 46.63 0.45 -1.88
C GLY A 780 46.09 1.29 -3.05
N ASN A 781 45.05 0.83 -3.75
CA ASN A 781 44.47 1.49 -4.93
C ASN A 781 42.98 1.90 -4.74
N CYS A 782 42.66 2.64 -3.67
CA CYS A 782 41.31 3.12 -3.41
C CYS A 782 40.90 4.25 -4.39
N ARG A 783 40.48 3.92 -5.63
CA ARG A 783 40.15 4.88 -6.69
C ARG A 783 38.69 4.96 -7.08
N ASN A 784 37.94 3.91 -6.89
CA ASN A 784 36.51 3.83 -7.26
C ASN A 784 35.67 3.20 -6.12
N MET A 785 34.36 3.16 -6.30
CA MET A 785 33.42 2.64 -5.32
C MET A 785 33.74 1.19 -4.95
N LEU A 786 34.06 0.34 -5.93
CA LEU A 786 34.36 -1.07 -5.71
C LEU A 786 35.65 -1.27 -4.89
N THR A 787 36.73 -0.49 -5.13
CA THR A 787 37.96 -0.58 -4.36
C THR A 787 37.80 -0.01 -2.96
N ASN A 788 36.97 1.02 -2.74
CA ASN A 788 36.62 1.51 -1.42
C ASN A 788 35.81 0.47 -0.63
N TRP A 789 34.88 -0.24 -1.25
CA TRP A 789 34.16 -1.33 -0.59
C TRP A 789 35.09 -2.48 -0.19
N GLN A 790 36.08 -2.80 -1.02
CA GLN A 790 37.07 -3.81 -0.69
C GLN A 790 37.98 -3.33 0.45
N ALA A 791 38.32 -2.06 0.51
CA ALA A 791 39.10 -1.50 1.63
C ALA A 791 38.31 -1.64 2.95
N ILE A 792 37.03 -1.32 2.97
CA ILE A 792 36.17 -1.53 4.14
C ILE A 792 36.13 -3.03 4.53
N GLU A 793 35.96 -3.93 3.56
CA GLU A 793 35.96 -5.38 3.81
C GLU A 793 37.28 -5.88 4.42
N TYR A 794 38.44 -5.40 3.93
CA TYR A 794 39.74 -5.78 4.47
C TYR A 794 39.88 -5.35 5.93
N ILE A 795 39.44 -4.14 6.26
CA ILE A 795 39.50 -3.62 7.63
C ILE A 795 38.54 -4.39 8.56
N THR A 796 37.28 -4.58 8.13
CA THR A 796 36.21 -5.10 9.00
C THR A 796 36.20 -6.61 9.13
N SER A 797 36.38 -7.35 8.04
CA SER A 797 36.21 -8.80 8.01
C SER A 797 37.51 -9.60 7.91
N GLN A 798 38.63 -8.96 7.58
CA GLN A 798 39.92 -9.65 7.54
C GLN A 798 40.81 -9.26 8.71
N ASN A 799 41.12 -7.96 8.85
CA ASN A 799 42.06 -7.52 9.89
C ASN A 799 41.45 -7.55 11.29
N PHE A 800 40.23 -7.03 11.45
CA PHE A 800 39.52 -7.02 12.75
C PHE A 800 39.23 -8.44 13.26
N ASP A 801 38.72 -9.33 12.39
CA ASP A 801 38.46 -10.71 12.77
C ASP A 801 39.75 -11.45 13.13
N ARG A 802 40.85 -11.22 12.39
CA ARG A 802 42.15 -11.82 12.64
C ARG A 802 42.74 -11.38 13.98
N MET A 803 42.61 -10.08 14.32
CA MET A 803 42.97 -9.56 15.64
C MET A 803 42.18 -10.27 16.75
N ALA A 804 40.89 -10.42 16.61
CA ALA A 804 40.07 -11.13 17.59
C ALA A 804 40.50 -12.59 17.74
N TYR A 805 40.77 -13.27 16.63
CA TYR A 805 41.15 -14.68 16.59
C TYR A 805 42.54 -14.94 17.15
N SER A 806 43.46 -13.97 17.10
CA SER A 806 44.78 -14.06 17.76
C SER A 806 44.65 -14.34 19.22
N ALA A 807 43.71 -13.68 19.91
CA ALA A 807 43.48 -13.84 21.36
C ALA A 807 43.19 -15.28 21.86
N ILE A 808 42.78 -16.17 20.93
CA ILE A 808 42.38 -17.56 21.26
C ILE A 808 43.06 -18.61 20.36
N ASN A 809 44.08 -18.25 19.61
CA ASN A 809 44.73 -19.08 18.59
C ASN A 809 43.75 -19.70 17.59
N ALA A 810 42.99 -18.84 16.93
CA ALA A 810 41.93 -19.21 16.01
C ALA A 810 42.10 -18.58 14.61
N ILE A 811 43.26 -17.98 14.31
CA ILE A 811 43.56 -17.41 13.00
C ILE A 811 43.59 -18.51 11.96
N THR A 812 42.70 -18.44 10.98
CA THR A 812 42.59 -19.46 9.92
C THR A 812 43.39 -19.15 8.66
N VAL A 813 43.84 -17.90 8.50
CA VAL A 813 44.61 -17.45 7.34
C VAL A 813 45.71 -16.48 7.76
N VAL A 814 46.94 -16.87 7.54
CA VAL A 814 48.08 -15.98 7.49
C VAL A 814 48.20 -15.49 6.03
N PRO A 815 47.94 -14.18 5.73
CA PRO A 815 47.79 -13.72 4.36
C PRO A 815 49.06 -13.91 3.53
N GLY A 816 48.93 -14.42 2.31
CA GLY A 816 50.00 -14.57 1.39
C GLY A 816 50.68 -13.26 0.97
N ALA A 817 50.00 -12.11 1.16
CA ALA A 817 50.53 -10.77 0.93
C ALA A 817 51.55 -10.30 2.02
N ILE A 818 51.44 -10.82 3.26
CA ILE A 818 52.36 -10.56 4.36
C ILE A 818 52.21 -11.60 5.45
N GLY A 819 52.94 -12.66 5.36
CA GLY A 819 52.96 -13.76 6.35
C GLY A 819 54.38 -14.15 6.72
N ALA A 820 54.68 -14.13 8.01
CA ALA A 820 55.98 -14.62 8.53
C ALA A 820 55.80 -15.99 9.18
N PHE A 821 56.72 -16.89 8.91
CA PHE A 821 56.64 -18.27 9.34
C PHE A 821 57.97 -18.76 9.97
N ARG A 822 57.90 -19.60 10.97
CA ARG A 822 58.98 -20.40 11.48
C ARG A 822 59.14 -21.61 10.54
N LYS A 823 60.33 -21.83 9.95
CA LYS A 823 60.59 -22.90 8.97
C LYS A 823 60.32 -24.30 9.56
N GLU A 824 60.71 -24.53 10.82
CA GLU A 824 60.41 -25.76 11.57
C GLU A 824 58.92 -26.06 11.69
N ALA A 825 58.08 -25.01 11.92
CA ALA A 825 56.63 -25.17 11.97
C ALA A 825 56.02 -25.49 10.62
N MET A 826 56.54 -24.90 9.53
CA MET A 826 56.13 -25.22 8.16
C MET A 826 56.55 -26.66 7.79
N GLU A 827 57.72 -27.12 8.20
CA GLU A 827 58.20 -28.49 7.97
C GLU A 827 57.30 -29.53 8.64
N LYS A 828 56.98 -29.29 9.92
CA LYS A 828 56.02 -30.19 10.65
C LYS A 828 54.63 -30.18 10.08
N ALA A 829 54.23 -29.06 9.51
CA ALA A 829 52.95 -28.91 8.82
C ALA A 829 52.96 -29.46 7.37
N GLY A 830 54.15 -29.85 6.80
CA GLY A 830 54.29 -30.40 5.47
C GLY A 830 54.33 -29.35 4.35
N TYR A 831 54.77 -28.15 4.64
CA TYR A 831 54.90 -27.00 3.71
C TYR A 831 53.60 -26.62 2.97
N PHE A 832 53.68 -25.86 1.89
CA PHE A 832 52.52 -25.55 1.06
C PHE A 832 52.09 -26.75 0.23
N THR A 833 50.74 -27.01 0.19
CA THR A 833 50.20 -28.09 -0.63
C THR A 833 49.42 -27.54 -1.81
N THR A 834 49.25 -28.33 -2.89
CA THR A 834 48.56 -27.92 -4.12
C THR A 834 47.15 -28.46 -4.22
N ASP A 835 46.66 -29.13 -3.17
CA ASP A 835 45.33 -29.78 -3.11
C ASP A 835 44.18 -28.83 -2.78
N THR A 836 44.49 -27.59 -2.40
CA THR A 836 43.51 -26.50 -2.20
C THR A 836 43.91 -25.25 -2.95
N LEU A 837 42.95 -24.42 -3.31
CA LEU A 837 43.21 -23.11 -3.97
C LEU A 837 43.53 -21.97 -2.96
N ALA A 838 43.47 -22.24 -1.69
CA ALA A 838 43.82 -21.36 -0.60
C ALA A 838 44.95 -21.99 0.22
N GLU A 839 46.14 -22.02 -0.40
CA GLU A 839 47.37 -22.66 0.13
C GLU A 839 47.79 -22.03 1.46
N ASP A 840 47.59 -20.73 1.63
CA ASP A 840 47.86 -19.96 2.82
C ASP A 840 46.92 -20.33 3.98
N CYS A 841 45.62 -20.46 3.70
CA CYS A 841 44.63 -20.91 4.67
C CYS A 841 44.92 -22.34 5.14
N ASP A 842 45.20 -23.25 4.20
CA ASP A 842 45.49 -24.66 4.47
C ASP A 842 46.75 -24.82 5.32
N LEU A 843 47.86 -24.15 4.96
CA LEU A 843 49.11 -24.18 5.73
C LEU A 843 48.89 -23.63 7.16
N THR A 844 48.16 -22.51 7.27
CA THR A 844 47.87 -21.90 8.57
C THR A 844 47.17 -22.88 9.50
N MET A 845 46.12 -23.59 8.98
CA MET A 845 45.37 -24.57 9.79
C MET A 845 46.23 -25.75 10.19
N ARG A 846 47.10 -26.26 9.28
CA ARG A 846 48.02 -27.38 9.57
C ARG A 846 49.11 -26.99 10.58
N ILE A 847 49.59 -25.73 10.61
CA ILE A 847 50.50 -25.22 11.63
C ILE A 847 49.84 -25.23 13.01
N ILE A 848 48.53 -24.87 13.10
CA ILE A 848 47.80 -25.00 14.37
C ILE A 848 47.62 -26.46 14.77
N GLU A 849 47.31 -27.35 13.81
CA GLU A 849 47.19 -28.81 14.06
C GLU A 849 48.50 -29.40 14.55
N ALA A 850 49.64 -28.89 14.08
CA ALA A 850 50.96 -29.29 14.51
C ALA A 850 51.32 -28.72 15.93
N GLY A 851 50.44 -27.97 16.56
CA GLY A 851 50.56 -27.52 17.95
C GLY A 851 51.14 -26.12 18.12
N TYR A 852 51.41 -25.39 17.07
CA TYR A 852 51.96 -24.04 17.11
C TYR A 852 50.86 -22.96 17.28
N VAL A 853 51.26 -21.77 17.69
CA VAL A 853 50.43 -20.61 17.84
C VAL A 853 50.60 -19.69 16.64
N ILE A 854 49.49 -19.13 16.16
CA ILE A 854 49.50 -18.07 15.14
C ILE A 854 49.22 -16.73 15.84
N GLU A 855 50.10 -15.76 15.67
CA GLU A 855 49.93 -14.44 16.19
C GLU A 855 49.57 -13.41 15.09
N ASN A 856 49.03 -12.26 15.48
CA ASN A 856 48.72 -11.16 14.57
C ASN A 856 49.52 -9.90 14.92
N GLU A 857 50.10 -9.24 13.91
CA GLU A 857 50.79 -7.97 14.06
C GLU A 857 50.09 -6.89 13.24
N ASN A 858 49.26 -6.10 13.90
CA ASN A 858 48.47 -5.06 13.24
C ASN A 858 49.31 -3.90 12.67
N HIS A 859 50.52 -3.67 13.21
CA HIS A 859 51.37 -2.56 12.79
C HIS A 859 52.31 -2.93 11.66
N ALA A 860 52.43 -4.20 11.30
CA ALA A 860 53.12 -4.64 10.10
C ALA A 860 52.18 -4.53 8.89
N VAL A 861 52.20 -3.39 8.24
CA VAL A 861 51.22 -3.04 7.18
C VAL A 861 51.77 -3.37 5.81
N ALA A 862 50.97 -4.07 5.03
CA ALA A 862 51.19 -4.33 3.61
C ALA A 862 50.04 -3.73 2.76
N MET A 863 50.42 -3.02 1.71
CA MET A 863 49.51 -2.44 0.73
C MET A 863 49.46 -3.33 -0.51
N THR A 864 48.30 -3.87 -0.88
CA THR A 864 48.11 -4.74 -2.04
C THR A 864 47.15 -4.13 -3.04
N GLU A 865 47.18 -4.58 -4.28
CA GLU A 865 46.33 -4.12 -5.36
C GLU A 865 44.99 -4.89 -5.39
N ALA A 866 43.87 -4.17 -5.18
CA ALA A 866 42.50 -4.73 -5.28
C ALA A 866 41.94 -4.58 -6.69
N PRO A 867 41.11 -5.55 -7.16
CA PRO A 867 40.46 -5.45 -8.47
C PRO A 867 39.61 -4.20 -8.62
N GLU A 868 39.80 -3.48 -9.74
CA GLU A 868 39.10 -2.22 -10.03
C GLU A 868 37.78 -2.43 -10.79
N ASN A 869 37.52 -3.62 -11.33
CA ASN A 869 36.26 -3.94 -12.02
C ASN A 869 35.59 -5.20 -11.49
N ILE A 870 34.25 -5.24 -11.65
CA ILE A 870 33.38 -6.31 -11.10
C ILE A 870 33.76 -7.70 -11.64
N ARG A 871 34.15 -7.83 -12.93
CA ARG A 871 34.48 -9.11 -13.53
C ARG A 871 35.72 -9.75 -12.89
N GLN A 872 36.76 -8.94 -12.66
CA GLN A 872 37.99 -9.40 -11.99
C GLN A 872 37.71 -9.65 -10.49
N PHE A 873 36.95 -8.79 -9.86
CA PHE A 873 36.52 -8.96 -8.48
C PHE A 873 35.79 -10.30 -8.28
N VAL A 874 34.77 -10.59 -9.06
CA VAL A 874 34.02 -11.86 -8.99
C VAL A 874 34.93 -13.05 -9.23
N LYS A 875 35.90 -12.96 -10.18
CA LYS A 875 36.87 -14.02 -10.44
C LYS A 875 37.76 -14.28 -9.21
N GLN A 876 38.28 -13.21 -8.58
CA GLN A 876 39.11 -13.30 -7.38
C GLN A 876 38.31 -13.88 -6.19
N ARG A 877 37.12 -13.33 -5.92
CA ARG A 877 36.29 -13.75 -4.78
C ARG A 877 35.78 -15.18 -4.94
N THR A 878 35.40 -15.61 -6.15
CA THR A 878 35.01 -17.01 -6.39
C THR A 878 36.15 -17.97 -6.09
N ARG A 879 37.39 -17.60 -6.47
CA ARG A 879 38.58 -18.41 -6.17
C ARG A 879 38.80 -18.50 -4.65
N TRP A 880 38.74 -17.37 -3.94
CA TRP A 880 38.91 -17.39 -2.48
C TRP A 880 37.83 -18.18 -1.77
N CYS A 881 36.55 -17.90 -2.08
CA CYS A 881 35.42 -18.59 -1.46
C CYS A 881 35.50 -20.10 -1.68
N PHE A 882 35.80 -20.54 -2.91
CA PHE A 882 35.95 -21.95 -3.26
C PHE A 882 37.17 -22.59 -2.57
N GLY A 883 38.33 -21.92 -2.55
CA GLY A 883 39.54 -22.39 -1.88
C GLY A 883 39.35 -22.56 -0.36
N VAL A 884 38.74 -21.57 0.29
CA VAL A 884 38.42 -21.65 1.72
C VAL A 884 37.42 -22.78 2.01
N MET A 885 36.48 -23.02 1.10
CA MET A 885 35.54 -24.14 1.22
C MET A 885 36.23 -25.51 1.10
N GLN A 886 37.17 -25.65 0.17
CA GLN A 886 38.00 -26.87 0.07
C GLN A 886 38.80 -27.09 1.35
N THR A 887 39.43 -26.04 1.87
CA THR A 887 40.22 -26.08 3.11
C THR A 887 39.33 -26.44 4.31
N PHE A 888 38.16 -25.82 4.47
CA PHE A 888 37.20 -26.17 5.50
C PHE A 888 36.83 -27.66 5.43
N TRP A 889 36.50 -28.16 4.24
CA TRP A 889 36.13 -29.56 4.03
C TRP A 889 37.27 -30.53 4.38
N LYS A 890 38.51 -30.16 4.05
CA LYS A 890 39.72 -30.90 4.40
C LYS A 890 39.90 -31.02 5.92
N HIS A 891 39.70 -29.90 6.65
CA HIS A 891 39.88 -29.82 8.09
C HIS A 891 38.61 -30.04 8.93
N ARG A 892 37.45 -30.41 8.32
CA ARG A 892 36.16 -30.56 9.00
C ARG A 892 36.15 -31.52 10.19
N ARG A 893 37.09 -32.47 10.24
CA ARG A 893 37.24 -33.42 11.35
C ARG A 893 37.63 -32.74 12.68
N ASN A 894 38.11 -31.52 12.62
CA ASN A 894 38.52 -30.74 13.81
C ASN A 894 37.37 -29.87 14.35
N LEU A 895 36.23 -29.87 13.65
CA LEU A 895 35.04 -29.13 14.08
C LEU A 895 34.57 -29.62 15.45
N PHE A 896 34.35 -28.69 16.37
CA PHE A 896 33.95 -28.91 17.79
C PHE A 896 34.93 -29.73 18.63
N ARG A 897 36.19 -29.93 18.20
CA ARG A 897 37.20 -30.63 18.98
C ARG A 897 37.92 -29.66 19.93
N SER A 898 37.78 -29.91 21.25
CA SER A 898 38.39 -29.09 22.30
C SER A 898 39.94 -29.13 22.30
N ARG A 899 40.55 -30.22 21.75
CA ARG A 899 41.99 -30.35 21.58
C ARG A 899 42.62 -29.14 20.87
N TYR A 900 41.91 -28.58 19.90
CA TYR A 900 42.38 -27.44 19.12
C TYR A 900 41.89 -26.08 19.63
N LYS A 901 41.35 -26.04 20.86
CA LYS A 901 40.93 -24.80 21.56
C LYS A 901 40.12 -23.85 20.63
N GLY A 902 40.57 -22.62 20.48
CA GLY A 902 39.88 -21.60 19.68
C GLY A 902 39.69 -21.97 18.20
N PHE A 903 40.62 -22.70 17.60
CA PHE A 903 40.50 -23.15 16.21
C PHE A 903 39.33 -24.12 16.03
N GLY A 904 39.25 -25.20 16.82
CA GLY A 904 38.19 -26.19 16.68
C GLY A 904 36.83 -25.76 17.25
N LEU A 905 36.84 -25.02 18.38
CA LEU A 905 35.59 -24.63 19.08
C LEU A 905 34.99 -23.30 18.57
N TRP A 906 35.78 -22.46 17.93
CA TRP A 906 35.30 -21.14 17.44
C TRP A 906 35.54 -20.90 15.96
N ALA A 907 36.77 -20.99 15.47
CA ALA A 907 37.10 -20.61 14.10
C ALA A 907 36.33 -21.44 13.06
N LEU A 908 36.35 -22.76 13.14
CA LEU A 908 35.67 -23.64 12.21
C LEU A 908 34.13 -23.54 12.31
N PRO A 909 33.49 -23.51 13.51
CA PRO A 909 32.06 -23.26 13.65
C PRO A 909 31.64 -21.88 13.11
N ASN A 910 32.42 -20.84 13.42
CA ASN A 910 32.14 -19.48 12.92
C ASN A 910 32.25 -19.43 11.39
N MET A 911 33.24 -20.10 10.79
CA MET A 911 33.37 -20.20 9.33
C MET A 911 32.13 -20.88 8.72
N LEU A 912 31.69 -22.01 9.28
CA LEU A 912 30.52 -22.74 8.80
C LEU A 912 29.25 -21.89 8.87
N VAL A 913 28.98 -21.28 10.03
CA VAL A 913 27.73 -20.55 10.27
C VAL A 913 27.72 -19.21 9.55
N PHE A 914 28.74 -18.36 9.72
CA PHE A 914 28.74 -16.97 9.28
C PHE A 914 29.32 -16.74 7.88
N GLN A 915 30.10 -17.67 7.34
CA GLN A 915 30.61 -17.54 5.96
C GLN A 915 29.84 -18.40 4.96
N TYR A 916 29.11 -19.45 5.39
CA TYR A 916 28.38 -20.33 4.50
C TYR A 916 26.88 -20.39 4.79
N ILE A 917 26.45 -20.77 6.01
CA ILE A 917 25.02 -20.98 6.30
C ILE A 917 24.24 -19.67 6.21
N ILE A 918 24.59 -18.67 7.02
CA ILE A 918 23.84 -17.39 7.05
C ILE A 918 23.81 -16.71 5.67
N PRO A 919 24.95 -16.56 4.93
CA PRO A 919 24.91 -15.96 3.61
C PRO A 919 24.09 -16.72 2.57
N THR A 920 23.90 -18.03 2.72
CA THR A 920 23.02 -18.80 1.84
C THR A 920 21.56 -18.42 1.97
N PHE A 921 21.09 -18.13 3.18
CA PHE A 921 19.71 -17.75 3.46
C PHE A 921 19.46 -16.21 3.42
N SER A 922 20.51 -15.41 3.48
CA SER A 922 20.42 -13.95 3.47
C SER A 922 19.69 -13.37 2.26
N PRO A 923 19.83 -13.87 1.01
CA PRO A 923 19.07 -13.35 -0.14
C PRO A 923 17.55 -13.48 0.03
N ILE A 924 17.10 -14.56 0.69
CA ILE A 924 15.68 -14.79 0.97
C ILE A 924 15.16 -13.68 1.91
N ALA A 925 15.94 -13.37 2.97
CA ALA A 925 15.59 -12.29 3.90
C ALA A 925 15.54 -10.92 3.20
N ASP A 926 16.49 -10.62 2.30
CA ASP A 926 16.53 -9.36 1.55
C ASP A 926 15.33 -9.25 0.57
N VAL A 927 14.96 -10.34 -0.12
CA VAL A 927 13.78 -10.36 -1.01
C VAL A 927 12.49 -10.20 -0.22
N LEU A 928 12.35 -10.91 0.91
CA LEU A 928 11.17 -10.79 1.77
C LEU A 928 11.05 -9.39 2.38
N MET A 929 12.17 -8.76 2.73
CA MET A 929 12.20 -7.37 3.16
C MET A 929 11.67 -6.43 2.06
N LEU A 930 12.17 -6.57 0.83
CA LEU A 930 11.71 -5.75 -0.30
C LEU A 930 10.22 -5.97 -0.58
N ALA A 931 9.75 -7.22 -0.58
CA ALA A 931 8.33 -7.53 -0.73
C ALA A 931 7.49 -6.94 0.40
N GLY A 932 8.00 -6.98 1.62
CA GLY A 932 7.32 -6.45 2.79
C GLY A 932 7.18 -4.92 2.82
N LEU A 933 8.06 -4.17 2.12
CA LEU A 933 7.92 -2.71 1.98
C LEU A 933 6.65 -2.33 1.20
N PHE A 934 6.13 -3.24 0.37
CA PHE A 934 4.88 -3.07 -0.37
C PHE A 934 3.66 -3.63 0.38
N SER A 935 3.85 -4.19 1.57
CA SER A 935 2.78 -4.66 2.46
C SER A 935 2.41 -3.59 3.49
N GLY A 936 1.25 -3.73 4.12
CA GLY A 936 0.78 -2.80 5.15
C GLY A 936 1.70 -2.60 6.37
N ASN A 937 2.78 -3.41 6.51
CA ASN A 937 3.72 -3.39 7.62
C ASN A 937 5.07 -2.72 7.29
N ALA A 938 5.13 -1.90 6.25
CA ALA A 938 6.37 -1.26 5.75
C ALA A 938 7.17 -0.54 6.86
N TRP A 939 6.50 0.12 7.80
CA TRP A 939 7.15 0.83 8.90
C TRP A 939 7.87 -0.11 9.89
N GLN A 940 7.26 -1.22 10.24
CA GLN A 940 7.89 -2.21 11.14
C GLN A 940 9.12 -2.85 10.49
N ILE A 941 9.01 -3.20 9.21
CA ILE A 941 10.11 -3.77 8.43
C ILE A 941 11.26 -2.77 8.31
N PHE A 942 10.96 -1.50 8.08
CA PHE A 942 11.97 -0.43 8.06
C PHE A 942 12.71 -0.30 9.40
N ILE A 943 11.99 -0.36 10.53
CA ILE A 943 12.61 -0.32 11.87
C ILE A 943 13.55 -1.50 12.08
N TYR A 944 13.13 -2.72 11.74
CA TYR A 944 13.99 -3.91 11.89
C TYR A 944 15.23 -3.83 11.00
N TYR A 945 15.10 -3.34 9.80
CA TYR A 945 16.23 -3.12 8.91
C TYR A 945 17.18 -2.05 9.44
N LEU A 946 16.65 -0.98 9.99
CA LEU A 946 17.44 0.10 10.61
C LEU A 946 18.23 -0.43 11.81
N ILE A 947 17.61 -1.24 12.67
CA ILE A 947 18.30 -1.89 13.81
C ILE A 947 19.44 -2.77 13.29
N PHE A 948 19.18 -3.60 12.29
CA PHE A 948 20.20 -4.43 11.67
C PHE A 948 21.36 -3.60 11.10
N LEU A 949 21.05 -2.51 10.39
CA LEU A 949 22.06 -1.59 9.84
C LEU A 949 22.92 -0.94 10.94
N ILE A 950 22.31 -0.54 12.06
CA ILE A 950 23.02 0.03 13.22
C ILE A 950 23.97 -1.00 13.83
N VAL A 951 23.52 -2.24 14.04
CA VAL A 951 24.34 -3.32 14.57
C VAL A 951 25.54 -3.58 13.68
N ASP A 952 25.33 -3.68 12.39
CA ASP A 952 26.39 -3.93 11.41
C ASP A 952 27.37 -2.74 11.27
N ALA A 953 26.84 -1.50 11.26
CA ALA A 953 27.66 -0.30 11.28
C ALA A 953 28.53 -0.21 12.55
N SER A 954 28.03 -0.68 13.70
CA SER A 954 28.80 -0.67 14.96
C SER A 954 30.08 -1.50 14.87
N VAL A 955 30.03 -2.67 14.19
CA VAL A 955 31.23 -3.49 13.92
C VAL A 955 32.23 -2.72 13.08
N SER A 956 31.75 -2.10 12.02
CA SER A 956 32.60 -1.36 11.10
C SER A 956 33.22 -0.12 11.76
N ILE A 957 32.45 0.62 12.53
CA ILE A 957 32.96 1.77 13.32
C ILE A 957 34.05 1.32 14.28
N MET A 958 33.83 0.22 15.03
CA MET A 958 34.82 -0.30 15.96
C MET A 958 36.11 -0.77 15.25
N ALA A 959 35.98 -1.47 14.13
CA ALA A 959 37.12 -1.90 13.33
C ALA A 959 37.96 -0.70 12.86
N PHE A 960 37.32 0.36 12.36
CA PHE A 960 38.00 1.57 11.90
C PHE A 960 38.66 2.35 13.05
N ILE A 961 38.04 2.42 14.22
CA ILE A 961 38.65 3.01 15.42
C ILE A 961 39.88 2.22 15.86
N VAL A 962 39.81 0.89 15.83
CA VAL A 962 40.90 -0.02 16.20
C VAL A 962 42.07 0.10 15.26
N GLU A 963 41.79 0.19 13.96
CA GLU A 963 42.82 0.36 12.88
C GLU A 963 43.29 1.80 12.72
N ARG A 964 42.72 2.76 13.44
CA ARG A 964 43.00 4.20 13.34
C ARG A 964 42.76 4.76 11.93
N GLU A 965 41.72 4.23 11.27
CA GLU A 965 41.30 4.67 9.93
C GLU A 965 40.28 5.78 9.98
N SER A 966 40.12 6.53 8.87
CA SER A 966 39.17 7.62 8.76
C SER A 966 37.73 7.12 8.74
N LEU A 967 36.90 7.59 9.67
CA LEU A 967 35.49 7.23 9.75
C LEU A 967 34.67 7.74 8.55
N TRP A 968 35.13 8.72 7.79
CA TRP A 968 34.45 9.20 6.59
C TRP A 968 34.35 8.14 5.50
N THR A 969 35.25 7.19 5.46
CA THR A 969 35.18 6.05 4.54
C THR A 969 33.96 5.18 4.79
N LEU A 970 33.40 5.19 6.00
CA LEU A 970 32.21 4.44 6.37
C LEU A 970 30.91 4.92 5.68
N LEU A 971 30.90 6.13 5.10
CA LEU A 971 29.77 6.56 4.25
C LEU A 971 29.54 5.64 3.07
N TRP A 972 30.56 4.93 2.60
CA TRP A 972 30.44 3.91 1.55
C TRP A 972 29.77 2.62 1.99
N ILE A 973 29.48 2.42 3.29
CA ILE A 973 28.76 1.25 3.81
C ILE A 973 27.32 1.22 3.31
N ILE A 974 26.65 2.38 3.22
CA ILE A 974 25.25 2.44 2.80
C ILE A 974 25.08 1.86 1.38
N PRO A 975 25.74 2.38 0.32
CA PRO A 975 25.63 1.78 -1.00
C PRO A 975 26.23 0.37 -1.07
N GLN A 976 27.23 0.04 -0.22
CA GLN A 976 27.78 -1.31 -0.12
C GLN A 976 26.72 -2.35 0.20
N ARG A 977 25.80 -2.02 1.11
CA ARG A 977 24.72 -2.93 1.54
C ARG A 977 23.74 -3.26 0.42
N PHE A 978 23.47 -2.33 -0.48
CA PHE A 978 22.55 -2.54 -1.58
C PHE A 978 23.17 -3.21 -2.81
N PHE A 979 24.46 -3.01 -3.08
CA PHE A 979 25.08 -3.49 -4.31
C PHE A 979 26.12 -4.58 -4.07
N TYR A 980 27.09 -4.34 -3.19
CA TYR A 980 28.21 -5.26 -2.96
C TYR A 980 27.75 -6.61 -2.39
N ARG A 981 26.79 -6.58 -1.51
CA ARG A 981 26.20 -7.77 -0.88
C ARG A 981 25.61 -8.73 -1.92
N TRP A 982 24.86 -8.21 -2.91
CA TRP A 982 24.31 -9.05 -3.99
C TRP A 982 25.39 -9.65 -4.88
N ILE A 983 26.48 -8.93 -5.13
CA ILE A 983 27.64 -9.48 -5.85
C ILE A 983 28.24 -10.65 -5.05
N MET A 984 28.35 -10.49 -3.72
CA MET A 984 28.87 -11.57 -2.85
C MET A 984 27.93 -12.79 -2.79
N TYR A 985 26.62 -12.62 -2.81
CA TYR A 985 25.68 -13.72 -2.96
C TYR A 985 25.92 -14.48 -4.25
N TYR A 986 26.05 -13.78 -5.36
CA TYR A 986 26.39 -14.40 -6.63
C TYR A 986 27.71 -15.19 -6.57
N VAL A 987 28.72 -14.66 -5.92
CA VAL A 987 30.02 -15.34 -5.73
C VAL A 987 29.86 -16.63 -4.93
N ILE A 988 29.11 -16.60 -3.82
CA ILE A 988 28.87 -17.78 -2.96
C ILE A 988 28.12 -18.86 -3.73
N PHE A 989 27.01 -18.56 -4.36
CA PHE A 989 26.23 -19.54 -5.14
C PHE A 989 27.04 -20.09 -6.33
N LYS A 990 27.79 -19.24 -7.00
CA LYS A 990 28.71 -19.67 -8.06
C LYS A 990 29.78 -20.63 -7.53
N SER A 991 30.30 -20.39 -6.32
CA SER A 991 31.27 -21.26 -5.68
C SER A 991 30.66 -22.61 -5.30
N TYR A 992 29.43 -22.64 -4.78
CA TYR A 992 28.69 -23.86 -4.52
C TYR A 992 28.44 -24.69 -5.78
N PHE A 993 27.98 -24.03 -6.83
CA PHE A 993 27.70 -24.69 -8.09
C PHE A 993 28.96 -25.36 -8.69
N LYS A 994 30.10 -24.66 -8.58
CA LYS A 994 31.39 -25.22 -8.99
C LYS A 994 31.85 -26.40 -8.11
N ALA A 995 31.64 -26.31 -6.81
CA ALA A 995 31.94 -27.39 -5.88
C ALA A 995 31.12 -28.64 -6.17
N ILE A 996 29.85 -28.50 -6.48
CA ILE A 996 28.92 -29.59 -6.83
C ILE A 996 29.34 -30.24 -8.16
N LYS A 997 29.75 -29.44 -9.15
CA LYS A 997 30.20 -29.91 -10.46
C LYS A 997 31.59 -30.56 -10.45
N GLY A 998 32.35 -30.43 -9.36
CA GLY A 998 33.73 -30.98 -9.29
C GLY A 998 34.72 -30.27 -10.23
N GLU A 999 34.44 -29.01 -10.65
CA GLU A 999 35.31 -28.27 -11.57
C GLU A 999 36.63 -27.91 -10.89
N LEU A 1000 37.76 -28.40 -11.44
CA LEU A 1000 39.10 -27.97 -11.05
C LEU A 1000 39.34 -26.54 -11.52
N GLN A 1001 39.58 -25.61 -10.61
CA GLN A 1001 39.96 -24.24 -10.94
C GLN A 1001 41.49 -24.11 -11.04
N GLN A 1002 41.95 -23.51 -12.12
CA GLN A 1002 43.37 -23.15 -12.28
C GLN A 1002 43.63 -21.76 -11.69
N TRP A 1003 44.85 -21.53 -11.22
CA TRP A 1003 45.39 -20.23 -10.79
C TRP A 1003 45.33 -19.24 -11.95
N GLY A 1004 44.49 -18.24 -11.87
CA GLY A 1004 44.26 -17.30 -12.96
C GLY A 1004 44.92 -15.93 -12.69
N VAL A 1005 45.61 -15.39 -13.66
CA VAL A 1005 46.23 -14.05 -13.60
C VAL A 1005 45.14 -12.98 -13.60
N LEU A 1006 45.24 -12.01 -12.69
CA LEU A 1006 44.49 -10.75 -12.67
C LEU A 1006 45.29 -9.68 -13.45
N LYS A 1007 44.63 -8.85 -14.24
CA LYS A 1007 45.29 -7.69 -14.85
C LYS A 1007 45.68 -6.70 -13.76
N ARG A 1008 46.94 -6.38 -13.67
CA ARG A 1008 47.51 -5.43 -12.70
C ARG A 1008 47.61 -4.04 -13.30
N THR A 1009 47.40 -3.01 -12.51
CA THR A 1009 47.45 -1.60 -12.93
C THR A 1009 48.70 -0.88 -12.41
N GLY A 1010 49.41 -1.45 -11.43
CA GLY A 1010 50.59 -0.85 -10.79
C GLY A 1010 50.30 0.38 -9.95
N ASN A 1011 49.08 0.54 -9.48
CA ASN A 1011 48.58 1.77 -8.86
C ASN A 1011 48.61 1.75 -7.32
N VAL A 1012 49.40 0.89 -6.71
CA VAL A 1012 49.55 0.83 -5.25
C VAL A 1012 50.31 2.03 -4.74
N LYS A 1013 49.81 2.70 -3.71
CA LYS A 1013 50.47 3.79 -2.97
C LYS A 1013 50.60 3.37 -1.50
N ILE A 1014 51.80 3.61 -0.94
CA ILE A 1014 52.09 3.39 0.50
C ILE A 1014 51.70 4.61 1.29
#